data_dd02d1436d161b794a3401fce3f89379
#
_entry.id   dd02d1436d161b794a3401fce3f89379
#
_cell.length_a   1.000
_cell.length_b   1.000
_cell.length_c   1.000
_cell.angle_alpha   90.00
_cell.angle_beta   90.00
_cell.angle_gamma   90.00
#
_symmetry.space_group_name_H-M   'P 1'
#
loop_
_entity.id
_entity.type
_entity.pdbx_description
1 polymer ?
#
loop_
_entity_poly.entity_id
_entity_poly.type
_entity_poly.pdbx_seq_one_letter_code
_entity_poly.pdbx_strand_id
1 'polypeptide(L)'
;MASNGMVEAPERKVQFGIFEADLKAGELRRSGVRVRLQSQPFKLLTVLLEHPGEVVSRETLQKEIWGADTTVDFDHSLGIAVNKLREALGDAAENPRFVETLSRRGYRFLAPVKVIGPEAVADPVEAATEAVKAKLHWLWWVVAGLSTVCTVAVAAFWVREPERKPFHVAQITYSGHVLTNDLDVESFASSASDGTRLYFSHIDNGIPSFAVALVGNGEISRLRLPAQIAAPHIGGLSPDGSKLVLHSHLQNEPEQPLWIVPTLGGDARRVPNVLAHDATWMPDGQRLLVASGHDLMVVGTDGSDLRKFATAPGLAFWLRWSPDGKRLRFTLRDPKRQTAELWEARADGTHLRPLLPGWSLPASECCGSWTSDGEEFVFQSAHGGHNDIWELREHPWWKVSGTPRQITNGPLDFAAPTTAPGGKRVFFVGTSTQYQLLQAAPHATSFAPLDANLNAAVLAQFSHDGKWVAWLDAADSSLWRSRADGSERIELTTSALHIFTMRWSPDDQRLAVMAKEPGKPWKIYLIDSDGGKPVPILNEDRNEADPAWTPDGKELFFGRPPDRMDNDQPKAIYLLDLETKKVTEVEGSTGLFSPRLSPDGRYLVAMPLDQHALLLLDRTTGKWSTLTRHNAGDPTWSHDSRWVYFQDFVEAGKPIYRVMAPAGKPEVVATMDKLHPIVATDYRLIGLAPGDLPIVTVRTPTANLYEVDLKDR
;
A
#
# COMPACT_ATOMS: atom_id res chain seq x y z
N MET A 1 33.35 -53.87 -37.13
CA MET A 1 33.97 -53.15 -36.00
C MET A 1 34.27 -51.76 -36.49
N ALA A 2 33.42 -50.81 -36.16
CA ALA A 2 33.63 -49.41 -36.40
C ALA A 2 33.17 -48.67 -35.11
N SER A 3 34.15 -48.09 -34.44
CA SER A 3 33.97 -47.36 -33.19
C SER A 3 33.27 -46.03 -33.44
N ASN A 4 32.16 -45.85 -32.75
CA ASN A 4 31.44 -44.57 -32.67
C ASN A 4 32.29 -43.56 -31.88
N GLY A 5 32.88 -42.58 -32.57
CA GLY A 5 33.53 -41.45 -31.92
C GLY A 5 32.50 -40.54 -31.28
N MET A 6 32.43 -40.53 -29.98
CA MET A 6 31.76 -39.49 -29.21
C MET A 6 32.55 -38.19 -29.40
N VAL A 7 31.95 -37.18 -30.02
CA VAL A 7 32.49 -35.84 -30.06
C VAL A 7 32.44 -35.25 -28.65
N GLU A 8 33.61 -35.13 -28.02
CA GLU A 8 33.78 -34.44 -26.75
C GLU A 8 33.38 -32.96 -26.85
N ALA A 9 32.43 -32.53 -26.10
CA ALA A 9 32.02 -31.11 -26.02
C ALA A 9 33.21 -30.26 -25.53
N PRO A 10 33.45 -29.09 -26.09
CA PRO A 10 34.59 -28.26 -25.71
C PRO A 10 34.49 -27.79 -24.25
N GLU A 11 35.63 -27.76 -23.57
CA GLU A 11 35.79 -27.18 -22.22
C GLU A 11 35.53 -25.67 -22.30
N ARG A 12 34.25 -25.28 -22.17
CA ARG A 12 33.87 -23.88 -22.37
C ARG A 12 33.11 -23.40 -21.14
N LYS A 13 33.78 -22.59 -20.33
CA LYS A 13 33.12 -21.75 -19.31
C LYS A 13 32.79 -20.41 -19.91
N VAL A 14 31.58 -19.95 -19.70
CA VAL A 14 31.11 -18.67 -20.24
C VAL A 14 30.55 -17.79 -19.11
N GLN A 15 30.80 -16.51 -19.21
CA GLN A 15 30.32 -15.50 -18.27
C GLN A 15 29.37 -14.52 -18.99
N PHE A 16 28.24 -14.20 -18.33
CA PHE A 16 27.30 -13.19 -18.81
C PHE A 16 26.67 -12.47 -17.60
N GLY A 17 26.80 -11.17 -17.58
CA GLY A 17 26.40 -10.37 -16.42
C GLY A 17 27.07 -10.87 -15.12
N ILE A 18 26.27 -11.24 -14.13
CA ILE A 18 26.73 -11.80 -12.84
C ILE A 18 26.74 -13.33 -12.83
N PHE A 19 26.47 -13.98 -13.96
CA PHE A 19 26.37 -15.43 -14.06
C PHE A 19 27.58 -16.03 -14.75
N GLU A 20 27.96 -17.23 -14.30
CA GLU A 20 28.94 -18.10 -14.92
C GLU A 20 28.28 -19.46 -15.21
N ALA A 21 28.38 -19.92 -16.45
CA ALA A 21 27.89 -21.22 -16.85
C ALA A 21 29.09 -22.12 -17.24
N ASP A 22 29.22 -23.25 -16.57
CA ASP A 22 30.12 -24.34 -16.96
C ASP A 22 29.33 -25.30 -17.84
N LEU A 23 29.54 -25.21 -19.15
CA LEU A 23 28.76 -25.96 -20.13
C LEU A 23 29.08 -27.46 -20.10
N LYS A 24 30.27 -27.85 -19.61
CA LYS A 24 30.68 -29.27 -19.46
C LYS A 24 30.12 -29.87 -18.16
N ALA A 25 30.21 -29.12 -17.08
CA ALA A 25 29.70 -29.58 -15.78
C ALA A 25 28.18 -29.47 -15.64
N GLY A 26 27.50 -28.73 -16.54
CA GLY A 26 26.07 -28.48 -16.43
C GLY A 26 25.69 -27.58 -15.25
N GLU A 27 26.58 -26.69 -14.85
CA GLU A 27 26.41 -25.84 -13.66
C GLU A 27 26.25 -24.38 -14.02
N LEU A 28 25.25 -23.73 -13.39
CA LEU A 28 25.08 -22.29 -13.41
C LEU A 28 25.45 -21.72 -12.04
N ARG A 29 26.23 -20.64 -12.02
CA ARG A 29 26.58 -19.91 -10.80
C ARG A 29 26.21 -18.44 -10.93
N ARG A 30 25.72 -17.86 -9.86
CA ARG A 30 25.46 -16.42 -9.74
C ARG A 30 26.43 -15.84 -8.71
N SER A 31 27.33 -14.96 -9.13
CA SER A 31 28.37 -14.40 -8.26
C SER A 31 29.11 -15.48 -7.44
N GLY A 32 29.48 -16.59 -8.08
CA GLY A 32 30.16 -17.71 -7.45
C GLY A 32 29.27 -18.74 -6.74
N VAL A 33 28.01 -18.42 -6.42
CA VAL A 33 27.06 -19.30 -5.74
C VAL A 33 26.32 -20.16 -6.76
N ARG A 34 26.24 -21.48 -6.52
CA ARG A 34 25.55 -22.42 -7.42
C ARG A 34 24.04 -22.18 -7.44
N VAL A 35 23.49 -21.98 -8.65
CA VAL A 35 22.04 -21.85 -8.89
C VAL A 35 21.52 -23.23 -9.34
N ARG A 36 20.51 -23.76 -8.67
CA ARG A 36 19.88 -25.02 -9.07
C ARG A 36 19.04 -24.79 -10.33
N LEU A 37 19.45 -25.42 -11.44
CA LEU A 37 18.72 -25.42 -12.69
C LEU A 37 18.54 -26.87 -13.15
N GLN A 38 17.33 -27.24 -13.58
CA GLN A 38 17.05 -28.57 -14.10
C GLN A 38 17.71 -28.79 -15.47
N SER A 39 17.86 -30.04 -15.89
CA SER A 39 18.61 -30.39 -17.11
C SER A 39 18.06 -29.76 -18.39
N GLN A 40 16.74 -29.71 -18.59
CA GLN A 40 16.13 -29.12 -19.79
C GLN A 40 16.29 -27.59 -19.85
N PRO A 41 15.96 -26.80 -18.79
CA PRO A 41 16.30 -25.36 -18.75
C PRO A 41 17.80 -25.05 -18.90
N PHE A 42 18.69 -25.95 -18.41
CA PHE A 42 20.12 -25.75 -18.60
C PHE A 42 20.55 -26.01 -20.07
N LYS A 43 20.02 -27.05 -20.72
CA LYS A 43 20.25 -27.29 -22.17
C LYS A 43 19.75 -26.11 -23.01
N LEU A 44 18.57 -25.57 -22.68
CA LEU A 44 18.05 -24.37 -23.32
C LEU A 44 19.03 -23.21 -23.20
N LEU A 45 19.55 -22.97 -21.99
CA LEU A 45 20.56 -21.94 -21.74
C LEU A 45 21.81 -22.17 -22.59
N THR A 46 22.30 -23.41 -22.66
CA THR A 46 23.48 -23.77 -23.47
C THR A 46 23.31 -23.41 -24.94
N VAL A 47 22.19 -23.81 -25.55
CA VAL A 47 21.90 -23.50 -26.96
C VAL A 47 21.79 -21.98 -27.17
N LEU A 48 21.18 -21.27 -26.27
CA LEU A 48 21.07 -19.80 -26.36
C LEU A 48 22.43 -19.09 -26.20
N LEU A 49 23.33 -19.63 -25.36
CA LEU A 49 24.69 -19.08 -25.14
C LEU A 49 25.65 -19.40 -26.30
N GLU A 50 25.33 -20.40 -27.12
CA GLU A 50 26.06 -20.69 -28.36
C GLU A 50 25.73 -19.69 -29.50
N HIS A 51 24.54 -19.04 -29.41
CA HIS A 51 24.04 -18.08 -30.40
C HIS A 51 23.68 -16.73 -29.75
N PRO A 52 24.64 -16.03 -29.08
CA PRO A 52 24.34 -14.80 -28.36
C PRO A 52 23.95 -13.67 -29.33
N GLY A 53 22.81 -13.04 -29.08
CA GLY A 53 22.27 -11.97 -29.93
C GLY A 53 21.48 -12.44 -31.16
N GLU A 54 21.52 -13.74 -31.48
CA GLU A 54 20.78 -14.32 -32.60
C GLU A 54 19.46 -14.92 -32.18
N VAL A 55 18.51 -15.01 -33.10
CA VAL A 55 17.19 -15.64 -32.86
C VAL A 55 17.30 -17.14 -33.12
N VAL A 56 17.17 -17.94 -32.07
CA VAL A 56 17.10 -19.39 -32.17
C VAL A 56 15.65 -19.82 -32.37
N SER A 57 15.35 -20.50 -33.45
CA SER A 57 13.98 -20.90 -33.80
C SER A 57 13.46 -21.97 -32.86
N ARG A 58 12.14 -22.10 -32.78
CA ARG A 58 11.49 -23.15 -31.93
C ARG A 58 11.85 -24.55 -32.41
N GLU A 59 11.93 -24.75 -33.70
CA GLU A 59 12.30 -26.02 -34.35
C GLU A 59 13.76 -26.41 -34.01
N THR A 60 14.67 -25.44 -34.01
CA THR A 60 16.07 -25.65 -33.62
C THR A 60 16.14 -26.05 -32.14
N LEU A 61 15.43 -25.34 -31.25
CA LEU A 61 15.38 -25.65 -29.82
C LEU A 61 14.77 -27.04 -29.56
N GLN A 62 13.76 -27.43 -30.34
CA GLN A 62 13.17 -28.77 -30.24
C GLN A 62 14.19 -29.85 -30.54
N LYS A 63 14.88 -29.72 -31.68
CA LYS A 63 15.85 -30.69 -32.12
C LYS A 63 17.02 -30.85 -31.14
N GLU A 64 17.52 -29.74 -30.61
CA GLU A 64 18.71 -29.71 -29.76
C GLU A 64 18.42 -30.15 -28.31
N ILE A 65 17.20 -29.90 -27.79
CA ILE A 65 16.88 -30.17 -26.37
C ILE A 65 16.21 -31.51 -26.18
N TRP A 66 15.28 -31.93 -27.09
CA TRP A 66 14.47 -33.17 -26.94
C TRP A 66 14.77 -34.27 -27.98
N GLY A 67 15.46 -33.94 -29.10
CA GLY A 67 15.71 -34.91 -30.17
C GLY A 67 14.50 -35.06 -31.12
N ALA A 68 14.71 -35.76 -32.26
CA ALA A 68 13.71 -35.84 -33.33
C ALA A 68 12.55 -36.82 -33.08
N ASP A 69 12.62 -37.70 -32.06
CA ASP A 69 11.71 -38.86 -31.88
C ASP A 69 10.79 -38.76 -30.64
N THR A 70 10.60 -37.60 -30.02
CA THR A 70 9.80 -37.47 -28.81
C THR A 70 8.38 -36.98 -29.08
N THR A 71 7.36 -37.76 -28.76
CA THR A 71 5.94 -37.41 -28.78
C THR A 71 5.51 -36.70 -27.49
N VAL A 72 5.95 -35.46 -27.30
CA VAL A 72 5.53 -34.58 -26.18
C VAL A 72 4.95 -33.33 -26.77
N ASP A 73 3.98 -32.73 -26.07
CA ASP A 73 3.51 -31.38 -26.39
C ASP A 73 4.68 -30.39 -26.20
N PHE A 74 5.36 -30.13 -27.31
CA PHE A 74 6.60 -29.39 -27.35
C PHE A 74 6.43 -27.93 -26.92
N ASP A 75 5.39 -27.25 -27.42
CA ASP A 75 5.18 -25.83 -27.13
C ASP A 75 4.93 -25.59 -25.63
N HIS A 76 4.22 -26.48 -24.98
CA HIS A 76 4.01 -26.43 -23.54
C HIS A 76 5.31 -26.69 -22.75
N SER A 77 6.06 -27.74 -23.14
CA SER A 77 7.33 -28.13 -22.48
C SER A 77 8.41 -27.06 -22.64
N LEU A 78 8.52 -26.41 -23.81
CA LEU A 78 9.44 -25.30 -24.06
C LEU A 78 9.06 -24.08 -23.25
N GLY A 79 7.79 -23.76 -23.15
CA GLY A 79 7.29 -22.66 -22.31
C GLY A 79 7.68 -22.85 -20.84
N ILE A 80 7.53 -24.05 -20.31
CA ILE A 80 7.94 -24.38 -18.92
C ILE A 80 9.46 -24.23 -18.76
N ALA A 81 10.25 -24.73 -19.72
CA ALA A 81 11.71 -24.64 -19.64
C ALA A 81 12.20 -23.17 -19.69
N VAL A 82 11.60 -22.34 -20.52
CA VAL A 82 11.91 -20.90 -20.60
C VAL A 82 11.54 -20.18 -19.29
N ASN A 83 10.37 -20.45 -18.73
CA ASN A 83 9.94 -19.83 -17.46
C ASN A 83 10.88 -20.22 -16.30
N LYS A 84 11.26 -21.49 -16.19
CA LYS A 84 12.24 -21.93 -15.17
C LYS A 84 13.63 -21.35 -15.39
N LEU A 85 14.05 -21.14 -16.63
CA LEU A 85 15.31 -20.45 -16.94
C LEU A 85 15.24 -18.99 -16.51
N ARG A 86 14.15 -18.30 -16.82
CA ARG A 86 13.94 -16.90 -16.39
C ARG A 86 13.91 -16.76 -14.87
N GLU A 87 13.21 -17.64 -14.19
CA GLU A 87 13.19 -17.68 -12.72
C GLU A 87 14.62 -17.80 -12.16
N ALA A 88 15.42 -18.71 -12.68
CA ALA A 88 16.81 -18.92 -12.24
C ALA A 88 17.73 -17.71 -12.54
N LEU A 89 17.47 -16.99 -13.63
CA LEU A 89 18.22 -15.78 -14.01
C LEU A 89 17.66 -14.51 -13.37
N GLY A 90 16.50 -14.53 -12.74
CA GLY A 90 15.79 -13.35 -12.27
C GLY A 90 15.36 -12.43 -13.41
N ASP A 91 14.84 -13.01 -14.50
CA ASP A 91 14.45 -12.34 -15.74
C ASP A 91 12.93 -12.30 -15.91
N ALA A 92 12.39 -11.22 -16.48
CA ALA A 92 10.96 -11.02 -16.68
C ALA A 92 10.59 -11.06 -18.17
N ALA A 93 9.44 -11.67 -18.50
CA ALA A 93 9.00 -11.81 -19.89
C ALA A 93 8.65 -10.47 -20.56
N GLU A 94 8.11 -9.53 -19.77
CA GLU A 94 7.69 -8.21 -20.24
C GLU A 94 8.85 -7.21 -20.42
N ASN A 95 9.96 -7.43 -19.69
CA ASN A 95 11.17 -6.60 -19.79
C ASN A 95 12.42 -7.50 -19.69
N PRO A 96 12.72 -8.27 -20.75
CA PRO A 96 13.76 -9.29 -20.70
C PRO A 96 15.16 -8.67 -20.68
N ARG A 97 15.99 -9.13 -19.73
CA ARG A 97 17.41 -8.77 -19.61
C ARG A 97 18.34 -9.83 -20.20
N PHE A 98 17.90 -11.08 -20.22
CA PHE A 98 18.68 -12.23 -20.68
C PHE A 98 17.98 -12.98 -21.79
N VAL A 99 16.69 -13.35 -21.67
CA VAL A 99 15.98 -14.19 -22.63
C VAL A 99 14.75 -13.48 -23.17
N GLU A 100 14.86 -12.99 -24.41
CA GLU A 100 13.74 -12.37 -25.12
C GLU A 100 12.91 -13.41 -25.87
N THR A 101 11.57 -13.24 -25.82
CA THR A 101 10.64 -14.03 -26.62
C THR A 101 10.24 -13.27 -27.87
N LEU A 102 10.53 -13.81 -29.05
CA LEU A 102 10.03 -13.30 -30.32
C LEU A 102 8.81 -14.11 -30.75
N SER A 103 7.65 -13.49 -30.70
CA SER A 103 6.37 -14.17 -31.01
C SER A 103 6.43 -14.90 -32.35
N ARG A 104 6.11 -16.20 -32.37
CA ARG A 104 6.13 -17.13 -33.52
C ARG A 104 7.50 -17.37 -34.16
N ARG A 105 8.61 -16.74 -33.69
CA ARG A 105 9.93 -16.87 -34.29
C ARG A 105 10.93 -17.65 -33.43
N GLY A 106 10.85 -17.57 -32.11
CA GLY A 106 11.78 -18.26 -31.20
C GLY A 106 12.23 -17.40 -30.03
N TYR A 107 13.47 -17.64 -29.58
CA TYR A 107 14.06 -16.96 -28.42
C TYR A 107 15.44 -16.41 -28.78
N ARG A 108 15.84 -15.33 -28.08
CA ARG A 108 17.14 -14.67 -28.27
C ARG A 108 17.80 -14.38 -26.93
N PHE A 109 19.12 -14.62 -26.85
CA PHE A 109 19.90 -14.23 -25.68
C PHE A 109 20.43 -12.81 -25.82
N LEU A 110 20.13 -11.92 -24.89
CA LEU A 110 20.41 -10.48 -25.02
C LEU A 110 21.74 -10.04 -24.42
N ALA A 111 22.17 -10.70 -23.33
CA ALA A 111 23.37 -10.26 -22.62
C ALA A 111 24.66 -10.63 -23.36
N PRO A 112 25.70 -9.80 -23.30
CA PRO A 112 27.00 -10.14 -23.87
C PRO A 112 27.62 -11.33 -23.16
N VAL A 113 28.13 -12.29 -23.96
CA VAL A 113 28.72 -13.56 -23.48
C VAL A 113 30.22 -13.52 -23.64
N LYS A 114 30.98 -13.82 -22.59
CA LYS A 114 32.44 -13.86 -22.55
C LYS A 114 32.92 -15.28 -22.29
N VAL A 115 33.74 -15.83 -23.14
CA VAL A 115 34.34 -17.17 -22.95
C VAL A 115 35.53 -17.03 -21.98
N ILE A 116 35.55 -17.86 -20.96
CA ILE A 116 36.65 -18.00 -20.02
C ILE A 116 37.41 -19.27 -20.42
N GLY A 117 38.53 -19.11 -21.17
CA GLY A 117 39.40 -20.22 -21.54
C GLY A 117 40.81 -20.09 -20.95
N PRO A 118 41.57 -21.18 -20.80
CA PRO A 118 42.97 -21.10 -20.36
C PRO A 118 43.83 -20.38 -21.43
N GLU A 119 44.66 -19.47 -20.96
CA GLU A 119 45.63 -18.74 -21.81
C GLU A 119 46.54 -19.70 -22.54
N ALA A 120 46.64 -19.52 -23.86
CA ALA A 120 47.60 -20.24 -24.71
C ALA A 120 49.02 -19.73 -24.42
N VAL A 121 49.89 -20.66 -24.05
CA VAL A 121 51.34 -20.44 -23.91
C VAL A 121 51.93 -20.37 -25.34
N ALA A 122 52.56 -19.24 -25.68
CA ALA A 122 53.34 -19.09 -26.88
C ALA A 122 54.79 -19.37 -26.57
N ASP A 123 55.45 -20.25 -27.39
CA ASP A 123 56.83 -20.66 -27.35
C ASP A 123 57.82 -19.50 -27.66
N PRO A 124 59.06 -19.53 -27.11
CA PRO A 124 60.03 -18.47 -27.24
C PRO A 124 61.05 -18.77 -28.32
N VAL A 125 61.15 -17.91 -29.35
CA VAL A 125 62.39 -17.84 -30.21
C VAL A 125 62.73 -16.38 -30.49
N GLU A 126 64.01 -16.04 -30.16
CA GLU A 126 64.85 -14.95 -30.62
C GLU A 126 64.53 -13.48 -30.23
N ALA A 127 65.37 -12.93 -29.35
CA ALA A 127 66.42 -11.99 -29.74
C ALA A 127 67.14 -11.41 -28.48
N ALA A 128 68.37 -11.82 -28.31
CA ALA A 128 69.34 -11.12 -27.49
C ALA A 128 69.76 -9.88 -28.24
N THR A 129 69.47 -8.71 -27.74
CA THR A 129 70.20 -7.43 -27.80
C THR A 129 69.28 -6.26 -27.45
N GLU A 130 69.19 -5.96 -26.18
CA GLU A 130 68.89 -4.62 -25.61
C GLU A 130 68.75 -4.67 -24.09
N ALA A 131 69.70 -5.26 -23.44
CA ALA A 131 69.63 -5.58 -22.01
C ALA A 131 70.15 -4.49 -21.07
N VAL A 132 70.05 -3.21 -21.40
CA VAL A 132 70.50 -2.14 -20.47
C VAL A 132 69.46 -1.03 -20.23
N LYS A 133 68.42 -0.89 -21.06
CA LYS A 133 67.35 0.09 -20.82
C LYS A 133 66.09 -0.48 -20.17
N ALA A 134 65.94 -1.79 -20.06
CA ALA A 134 64.72 -2.47 -19.55
C ALA A 134 64.61 -2.56 -18.01
N LYS A 135 65.70 -2.27 -17.25
CA LYS A 135 65.69 -2.42 -15.80
C LYS A 135 64.99 -1.31 -15.04
N LEU A 136 64.59 -0.21 -15.67
CA LEU A 136 63.86 0.87 -15.04
C LEU A 136 62.35 0.87 -15.38
N HIS A 137 61.96 0.27 -16.51
CA HIS A 137 60.54 0.23 -16.93
C HIS A 137 59.69 -0.83 -16.20
N TRP A 138 60.29 -1.98 -15.83
CA TRP A 138 59.53 -3.02 -15.13
C TRP A 138 59.17 -2.62 -13.72
N LEU A 139 60.07 -1.81 -13.04
CA LEU A 139 59.73 -1.25 -11.73
C LEU A 139 58.55 -0.32 -11.77
N TRP A 140 58.34 0.45 -12.84
CA TRP A 140 57.15 1.28 -13.05
C TRP A 140 55.89 0.44 -13.25
N TRP A 141 55.98 -0.70 -13.97
CA TRP A 141 54.87 -1.62 -14.12
C TRP A 141 54.56 -2.39 -12.85
N VAL A 142 55.55 -2.73 -12.02
CA VAL A 142 55.35 -3.35 -10.72
C VAL A 142 54.75 -2.33 -9.75
N VAL A 143 55.23 -1.08 -9.74
CA VAL A 143 54.61 -0.01 -8.93
C VAL A 143 53.22 0.35 -9.38
N ALA A 144 52.97 0.41 -10.69
CA ALA A 144 51.63 0.60 -11.26
C ALA A 144 50.71 -0.58 -10.95
N GLY A 145 51.21 -1.83 -11.07
CA GLY A 145 50.47 -3.03 -10.69
C GLY A 145 50.14 -3.10 -9.21
N LEU A 146 51.08 -2.80 -8.32
CA LEU A 146 50.86 -2.70 -6.88
C LEU A 146 49.90 -1.55 -6.52
N SER A 147 50.04 -0.40 -7.17
CA SER A 147 49.13 0.73 -7.01
C SER A 147 47.70 0.37 -7.46
N THR A 148 47.56 -0.34 -8.57
CA THR A 148 46.24 -0.81 -9.06
C THR A 148 45.64 -1.87 -8.13
N VAL A 149 46.47 -2.81 -7.62
CA VAL A 149 46.05 -3.82 -6.65
C VAL A 149 45.66 -3.16 -5.31
N CYS A 150 46.45 -2.18 -4.84
CA CYS A 150 46.10 -1.41 -3.64
C CYS A 150 44.86 -0.56 -3.84
N THR A 151 44.65 0.08 -5.02
CA THR A 151 43.44 0.84 -5.31
C THR A 151 42.21 -0.08 -5.43
N VAL A 152 42.37 -1.26 -6.07
CA VAL A 152 41.30 -2.26 -6.11
C VAL A 152 41.04 -2.88 -4.74
N ALA A 153 42.07 -3.16 -3.94
CA ALA A 153 41.90 -3.65 -2.57
C ALA A 153 41.26 -2.60 -1.65
N VAL A 154 41.66 -1.33 -1.77
CA VAL A 154 41.07 -0.21 -1.05
C VAL A 154 39.61 0.00 -1.57
N ALA A 155 39.39 -0.02 -2.87
CA ALA A 155 38.02 0.05 -3.42
C ALA A 155 37.18 -1.14 -2.99
N ALA A 156 37.72 -2.37 -3.00
CA ALA A 156 37.02 -3.56 -2.50
C ALA A 156 36.79 -3.52 -0.98
N PHE A 157 37.70 -2.92 -0.22
CA PHE A 157 37.51 -2.69 1.22
C PHE A 157 36.45 -1.62 1.48
N TRP A 158 36.38 -0.58 0.65
CA TRP A 158 35.33 0.46 0.72
C TRP A 158 33.97 -0.01 0.14
N VAL A 159 33.97 -0.98 -0.78
CA VAL A 159 32.76 -1.59 -1.36
C VAL A 159 32.24 -2.77 -0.53
N ARG A 160 33.05 -3.36 0.35
CA ARG A 160 32.53 -4.29 1.34
C ARG A 160 31.70 -3.49 2.35
N GLU A 161 30.40 -3.39 2.08
CA GLU A 161 29.48 -3.03 3.16
C GLU A 161 29.66 -4.07 4.28
N PRO A 162 30.03 -3.65 5.49
CA PRO A 162 30.09 -4.59 6.61
C PRO A 162 28.73 -5.25 6.76
N GLU A 163 28.67 -6.53 7.09
CA GLU A 163 27.41 -7.20 7.48
C GLU A 163 26.79 -6.39 8.61
N ARG A 164 25.76 -5.61 8.25
CA ARG A 164 25.12 -4.70 9.19
C ARG A 164 24.17 -5.51 10.04
N LYS A 165 24.34 -5.40 11.35
CA LYS A 165 23.42 -5.99 12.31
C LYS A 165 21.99 -5.48 12.02
N PRO A 166 20.96 -6.31 12.24
CA PRO A 166 19.59 -5.85 12.21
C PRO A 166 19.38 -4.76 13.27
N PHE A 167 18.52 -3.79 12.99
CA PHE A 167 18.19 -2.76 13.96
C PHE A 167 17.44 -3.35 15.15
N HIS A 168 17.74 -2.85 16.33
CA HIS A 168 16.98 -3.20 17.53
C HIS A 168 15.83 -2.22 17.70
N VAL A 169 14.61 -2.71 17.49
CA VAL A 169 13.38 -1.95 17.69
C VAL A 169 12.88 -2.18 19.11
N ALA A 170 12.75 -1.10 19.89
CA ALA A 170 12.26 -1.15 21.26
C ALA A 170 10.86 -0.51 21.38
N GLN A 171 9.98 -1.13 22.13
CA GLN A 171 8.65 -0.59 22.43
C GLN A 171 8.73 0.40 23.59
N ILE A 172 8.13 1.59 23.41
CA ILE A 172 8.13 2.67 24.40
C ILE A 172 6.83 2.65 25.23
N THR A 173 5.66 2.56 24.57
CA THR A 173 4.37 2.56 25.24
C THR A 173 3.69 1.21 25.17
N TYR A 174 2.81 0.94 26.13
CA TYR A 174 2.08 -0.33 26.25
C TYR A 174 0.57 -0.12 26.41
N SER A 175 0.08 1.10 26.19
CA SER A 175 -1.33 1.44 26.33
C SER A 175 -2.21 0.80 25.25
N GLY A 176 -1.65 0.56 24.08
CA GLY A 176 -2.38 0.09 22.90
C GLY A 176 -3.28 1.13 22.25
N HIS A 177 -3.28 2.38 22.73
CA HIS A 177 -4.27 3.42 22.39
C HIS A 177 -3.68 4.60 21.62
N VAL A 178 -2.54 4.45 20.98
CA VAL A 178 -2.00 5.46 20.05
C VAL A 178 -2.95 5.55 18.86
N LEU A 179 -3.32 6.77 18.44
CA LEU A 179 -4.17 6.95 17.27
C LEU A 179 -3.39 6.53 16.03
N THR A 180 -3.95 5.60 15.28
CA THR A 180 -3.38 5.11 14.01
C THR A 180 -4.16 5.62 12.83
N ASN A 181 -3.56 5.49 11.65
CA ASN A 181 -4.27 5.70 10.40
C ASN A 181 -5.40 4.70 10.25
N ASP A 182 -6.59 5.19 10.02
CA ASP A 182 -7.62 4.36 9.42
C ASP A 182 -7.36 4.30 7.91
N LEU A 183 -7.44 3.10 7.30
CA LEU A 183 -7.16 2.88 5.89
C LEU A 183 -8.04 3.71 4.96
N ASP A 184 -9.17 4.19 5.46
CA ASP A 184 -10.20 4.89 4.69
C ASP A 184 -10.29 6.40 4.95
N VAL A 185 -9.57 6.94 5.93
CA VAL A 185 -9.68 8.36 6.31
C VAL A 185 -8.30 9.01 6.42
N GLU A 186 -8.23 10.21 5.98
CA GLU A 186 -7.11 11.15 5.84
C GLU A 186 -6.30 11.45 7.10
N SER A 187 -6.50 10.75 8.21
CA SER A 187 -5.77 10.95 9.45
C SER A 187 -4.51 10.10 9.48
N PHE A 188 -3.41 10.67 9.05
CA PHE A 188 -2.10 10.07 9.30
C PHE A 188 -1.78 10.12 10.79
N ALA A 189 -1.35 8.99 11.38
CA ALA A 189 -0.73 9.04 12.69
C ALA A 189 0.37 10.10 12.65
N SER A 190 0.38 11.01 13.59
CA SER A 190 1.37 12.06 13.64
C SER A 190 2.00 12.12 15.01
N SER A 191 3.31 12.28 15.03
CA SER A 191 4.07 12.47 16.25
C SER A 191 5.15 13.54 16.07
N ALA A 192 5.55 14.13 17.17
CA ALA A 192 6.70 15.03 17.23
C ALA A 192 7.49 14.77 18.50
N SER A 193 8.81 15.03 18.48
CA SER A 193 9.67 14.81 19.63
C SER A 193 10.57 16.01 19.92
N ASP A 194 10.75 16.32 21.20
CA ASP A 194 11.80 17.21 21.70
C ASP A 194 13.06 16.45 22.18
N GLY A 195 13.08 15.12 21.97
CA GLY A 195 14.15 14.22 22.37
C GLY A 195 13.94 13.57 23.74
N THR A 196 13.13 14.16 24.61
CA THR A 196 12.75 13.63 25.94
C THR A 196 11.28 13.26 26.01
N ARG A 197 10.46 13.90 25.21
CA ARG A 197 9.02 13.71 25.13
C ARG A 197 8.62 13.39 23.68
N LEU A 198 7.58 12.58 23.58
CA LEU A 198 6.85 12.30 22.34
C LEU A 198 5.44 12.84 22.47
N TYR A 199 5.08 13.73 21.56
CA TYR A 199 3.74 14.29 21.41
C TYR A 199 3.00 13.48 20.35
N PHE A 200 1.77 13.04 20.62
CA PHE A 200 1.02 12.19 19.70
C PHE A 200 -0.48 12.25 19.93
N SER A 201 -1.24 11.88 18.92
CA SER A 201 -2.68 11.70 19.05
C SER A 201 -2.97 10.35 19.72
N HIS A 202 -3.91 10.35 20.65
CA HIS A 202 -4.24 9.21 21.50
C HIS A 202 -5.75 9.00 21.56
N ILE A 203 -6.20 7.77 21.70
CA ILE A 203 -7.61 7.45 21.92
C ILE A 203 -7.83 7.19 23.39
N ASP A 204 -8.75 7.97 23.98
CA ASP A 204 -9.14 7.81 25.36
C ASP A 204 -10.64 7.54 25.45
N ASN A 205 -11.01 6.33 25.89
CA ASN A 205 -12.41 5.89 25.93
C ASN A 205 -13.17 6.11 24.60
N GLY A 206 -12.50 5.86 23.46
CA GLY A 206 -13.06 6.04 22.13
C GLY A 206 -13.06 7.48 21.62
N ILE A 207 -12.51 8.44 22.38
CA ILE A 207 -12.47 9.87 22.01
C ILE A 207 -11.03 10.24 21.63
N PRO A 208 -10.77 10.79 20.44
CA PRO A 208 -9.46 11.32 20.08
C PRO A 208 -9.03 12.41 21.07
N SER A 209 -7.84 12.27 21.60
CA SER A 209 -7.22 13.17 22.57
C SER A 209 -5.76 13.41 22.22
N PHE A 210 -5.10 14.28 22.96
CA PHE A 210 -3.69 14.60 22.75
C PHE A 210 -2.88 14.17 23.96
N ALA A 211 -1.77 13.48 23.72
CA ALA A 211 -0.95 12.90 24.78
C ALA A 211 0.54 13.19 24.59
N VAL A 212 1.25 13.07 25.68
CA VAL A 212 2.71 13.17 25.77
C VAL A 212 3.25 11.92 26.47
N ALA A 213 4.19 11.22 25.85
CA ALA A 213 4.92 10.13 26.48
C ALA A 213 6.35 10.57 26.82
N LEU A 214 6.85 10.16 27.97
CA LEU A 214 8.26 10.30 28.31
C LEU A 214 9.06 9.17 27.66
N VAL A 215 10.08 9.52 26.87
CA VAL A 215 10.88 8.54 26.13
C VAL A 215 11.60 7.55 27.06
N GLY A 216 12.00 7.98 28.27
CA GLY A 216 12.80 7.14 29.17
C GLY A 216 12.02 6.02 29.87
N ASN A 217 10.72 6.15 30.09
CA ASN A 217 9.91 5.19 30.86
C ASN A 217 8.53 4.89 30.22
N GLY A 218 8.19 5.55 29.11
CA GLY A 218 6.92 5.36 28.41
C GLY A 218 5.70 5.89 29.17
N GLU A 219 5.87 6.68 30.23
CA GLU A 219 4.76 7.26 31.00
C GLU A 219 3.99 8.25 30.14
N ILE A 220 2.67 8.04 30.05
CA ILE A 220 1.77 8.84 29.20
C ILE A 220 1.02 9.83 30.09
N SER A 221 1.07 11.10 29.69
CA SER A 221 0.29 12.19 30.28
C SER A 221 -0.59 12.85 29.21
N ARG A 222 -1.78 13.30 29.59
CA ARG A 222 -2.68 14.02 28.67
C ARG A 222 -2.33 15.49 28.62
N LEU A 223 -2.29 16.03 27.42
CA LEU A 223 -2.25 17.47 27.21
C LEU A 223 -3.68 17.97 26.93
N ARG A 224 -4.20 18.85 27.78
CA ARG A 224 -5.55 19.42 27.58
C ARG A 224 -5.51 20.40 26.43
N LEU A 225 -6.36 20.17 25.43
CA LEU A 225 -6.61 21.06 24.31
C LEU A 225 -8.01 21.69 24.44
N PRO A 226 -8.22 22.88 23.85
CA PRO A 226 -9.56 23.45 23.68
C PRO A 226 -10.48 22.50 22.93
N ALA A 227 -11.77 22.48 23.27
CA ALA A 227 -12.76 21.61 22.65
C ALA A 227 -12.92 21.83 21.12
N GLN A 228 -12.49 23.00 20.61
CA GLN A 228 -12.48 23.32 19.19
C GLN A 228 -11.41 22.56 18.40
N ILE A 229 -10.43 21.94 19.06
CA ILE A 229 -9.41 21.10 18.45
C ILE A 229 -9.86 19.64 18.59
N ALA A 230 -10.75 19.23 17.71
CA ALA A 230 -11.20 17.84 17.66
C ALA A 230 -10.23 17.02 16.80
N ALA A 231 -9.94 15.78 17.20
CA ALA A 231 -9.02 14.87 16.50
C ALA A 231 -7.71 15.57 16.06
N PRO A 232 -6.88 16.05 17.01
CA PRO A 232 -5.72 16.87 16.73
C PRO A 232 -4.68 16.11 15.90
N HIS A 233 -4.16 16.75 14.88
CA HIS A 233 -3.08 16.25 14.04
C HIS A 233 -1.86 17.18 14.15
N ILE A 234 -0.65 16.61 14.24
CA ILE A 234 0.58 17.40 14.45
C ILE A 234 1.21 17.71 13.10
N GLY A 235 1.24 18.98 12.73
CA GLY A 235 2.01 19.46 11.59
C GLY A 235 3.51 19.50 11.88
N GLY A 236 3.90 19.95 13.08
CA GLY A 236 5.30 19.97 13.50
C GLY A 236 5.58 20.67 14.81
N LEU A 237 6.78 20.46 15.32
CA LEU A 237 7.34 21.14 16.49
C LEU A 237 8.15 22.36 16.01
N SER A 238 8.05 23.49 16.72
CA SER A 238 8.89 24.67 16.43
C SER A 238 10.38 24.33 16.61
N PRO A 239 11.28 25.00 15.86
CA PRO A 239 12.72 24.75 15.94
C PRO A 239 13.33 24.88 17.35
N ASP A 240 12.73 25.71 18.21
CA ASP A 240 13.11 25.89 19.60
C ASP A 240 12.45 24.88 20.56
N GLY A 241 11.61 23.97 20.05
CA GLY A 241 10.90 22.95 20.81
C GLY A 241 9.77 23.46 21.72
N SER A 242 9.44 24.75 21.68
CA SER A 242 8.49 25.36 22.62
C SER A 242 7.03 25.30 22.20
N LYS A 243 6.73 25.08 20.92
CA LYS A 243 5.37 25.13 20.36
C LYS A 243 5.14 24.05 19.33
N LEU A 244 3.91 23.56 19.29
CA LEU A 244 3.38 22.68 18.24
C LEU A 244 2.47 23.47 17.31
N VAL A 245 2.48 23.17 16.03
CA VAL A 245 1.41 23.52 15.12
C VAL A 245 0.50 22.29 14.96
N LEU A 246 -0.79 22.49 15.25
CA LEU A 246 -1.81 21.46 15.15
C LEU A 246 -2.87 21.90 14.15
N HIS A 247 -3.46 20.95 13.45
CA HIS A 247 -4.73 21.14 12.77
C HIS A 247 -5.78 20.18 13.32
N SER A 248 -7.04 20.61 13.24
CA SER A 248 -8.17 19.84 13.78
C SER A 248 -8.87 19.15 12.63
N HIS A 249 -9.05 17.83 12.70
CA HIS A 249 -9.91 17.14 11.76
C HIS A 249 -11.38 17.28 12.18
N LEU A 250 -12.04 18.29 11.62
CA LEU A 250 -13.49 18.38 11.63
C LEU A 250 -14.01 17.56 10.44
N GLN A 251 -14.95 16.67 10.68
CA GLN A 251 -15.54 15.85 9.62
C GLN A 251 -16.05 16.74 8.48
N ASN A 252 -15.75 16.35 7.26
CA ASN A 252 -16.28 16.89 6.00
C ASN A 252 -15.63 18.15 5.43
N GLU A 253 -14.58 18.71 6.02
CA GLU A 253 -13.88 19.87 5.44
C GLU A 253 -12.45 19.49 5.06
N PRO A 254 -12.03 19.67 3.79
CA PRO A 254 -10.68 19.30 3.35
C PRO A 254 -9.61 20.22 3.95
N GLU A 255 -9.96 21.48 4.23
CA GLU A 255 -9.04 22.48 4.79
C GLU A 255 -9.48 22.87 6.19
N GLN A 256 -8.56 22.84 7.16
CA GLN A 256 -8.82 22.92 8.59
C GLN A 256 -8.18 24.17 9.22
N PRO A 257 -8.74 24.69 10.32
CA PRO A 257 -8.08 25.71 11.12
C PRO A 257 -6.77 25.23 11.73
N LEU A 258 -5.76 26.10 11.73
CA LEU A 258 -4.47 25.83 12.36
C LEU A 258 -4.41 26.45 13.78
N TRP A 259 -3.76 25.71 14.67
CA TRP A 259 -3.57 26.10 16.05
C TRP A 259 -2.10 26.01 16.46
N ILE A 260 -1.65 26.98 17.24
CA ILE A 260 -0.33 26.96 17.88
C ILE A 260 -0.54 26.67 19.35
N VAL A 261 0.10 25.61 19.84
CA VAL A 261 -0.05 25.08 21.19
C VAL A 261 1.31 25.02 21.87
N PRO A 262 1.48 25.60 23.08
CA PRO A 262 2.71 25.44 23.84
C PRO A 262 2.93 23.99 24.26
N THR A 263 4.19 23.49 24.18
CA THR A 263 4.55 22.10 24.50
C THR A 263 4.41 21.74 25.98
N LEU A 264 4.45 22.74 26.85
CA LEU A 264 4.30 22.57 28.31
C LEU A 264 2.84 22.78 28.79
N GLY A 265 1.92 22.92 27.86
CA GLY A 265 0.54 23.33 28.18
C GLY A 265 0.36 24.85 28.23
N GLY A 266 -0.87 25.30 28.22
CA GLY A 266 -1.25 26.70 28.15
C GLY A 266 -2.29 26.96 27.08
N ASP A 267 -2.57 28.25 26.80
CA ASP A 267 -3.62 28.62 25.86
C ASP A 267 -3.20 28.35 24.41
N ALA A 268 -3.99 27.52 23.74
CA ALA A 268 -3.88 27.32 22.31
C ALA A 268 -4.36 28.55 21.55
N ARG A 269 -3.60 29.00 20.55
CA ARG A 269 -3.92 30.14 19.72
C ARG A 269 -4.22 29.72 18.28
N ARG A 270 -5.39 30.09 17.78
CA ARG A 270 -5.74 29.89 16.37
C ARG A 270 -4.93 30.85 15.48
N VAL A 271 -4.45 30.35 14.35
CA VAL A 271 -3.87 31.20 13.28
C VAL A 271 -5.03 31.83 12.50
N PRO A 272 -5.19 33.17 12.50
CA PRO A 272 -6.34 33.80 11.87
C PRO A 272 -6.31 33.67 10.34
N ASN A 273 -7.50 33.54 9.74
CA ASN A 273 -7.71 33.61 8.29
C ASN A 273 -6.91 32.56 7.46
N VAL A 274 -6.48 31.49 8.08
CA VAL A 274 -5.76 30.40 7.42
C VAL A 274 -6.52 29.10 7.63
N LEU A 275 -6.78 28.40 6.51
CA LEU A 275 -7.26 27.03 6.48
C LEU A 275 -6.26 26.22 5.65
N ALA A 276 -5.88 25.04 6.12
CA ALA A 276 -4.90 24.19 5.47
C ALA A 276 -5.12 22.72 5.87
N HIS A 277 -4.75 21.80 4.98
CA HIS A 277 -4.77 20.36 5.30
C HIS A 277 -3.45 19.89 5.90
N ASP A 278 -2.36 20.65 5.78
CA ASP A 278 -1.10 20.39 6.50
C ASP A 278 -0.31 21.69 6.74
N ALA A 279 0.56 21.65 7.74
CA ALA A 279 1.40 22.80 8.09
C ALA A 279 2.68 22.36 8.79
N THR A 280 3.76 23.13 8.60
CA THR A 280 5.01 22.97 9.35
C THR A 280 5.63 24.31 9.67
N TRP A 281 6.53 24.34 10.65
CA TRP A 281 7.30 25.54 10.97
C TRP A 281 8.34 25.81 9.89
N MET A 282 8.49 27.08 9.52
CA MET A 282 9.66 27.51 8.76
C MET A 282 10.93 27.41 9.62
N PRO A 283 12.10 27.21 9.01
CA PRO A 283 13.38 27.14 9.76
C PRO A 283 13.68 28.36 10.65
N ASP A 284 13.07 29.50 10.38
CA ASP A 284 13.20 30.72 11.19
C ASP A 284 12.42 30.66 12.52
N GLY A 285 11.53 29.69 12.70
CA GLY A 285 10.69 29.53 13.90
C GLY A 285 9.64 30.60 14.11
N GLN A 286 9.43 31.51 13.16
CA GLN A 286 8.49 32.63 13.25
C GLN A 286 7.30 32.51 12.30
N ARG A 287 7.48 31.79 11.19
CA ARG A 287 6.49 31.60 10.15
C ARG A 287 6.12 30.15 10.00
N LEU A 288 5.00 29.90 9.38
CA LEU A 288 4.53 28.57 8.98
C LEU A 288 4.58 28.44 7.46
N LEU A 289 4.90 27.22 6.99
CA LEU A 289 4.58 26.77 5.65
C LEU A 289 3.32 25.92 5.75
N VAL A 290 2.30 26.26 4.98
CA VAL A 290 1.01 25.60 5.00
C VAL A 290 0.66 25.08 3.62
N ALA A 291 -0.02 23.93 3.56
CA ALA A 291 -0.56 23.35 2.33
C ALA A 291 -2.08 23.54 2.29
N SER A 292 -2.57 24.22 1.25
CA SER A 292 -3.98 24.49 1.02
C SER A 292 -4.32 24.28 -0.46
N GLY A 293 -5.21 23.34 -0.76
CA GLY A 293 -5.38 22.83 -2.12
C GLY A 293 -4.05 22.31 -2.68
N HIS A 294 -3.68 22.79 -3.86
CA HIS A 294 -2.36 22.46 -4.45
C HIS A 294 -1.27 23.49 -4.10
N ASP A 295 -1.59 24.53 -3.36
CA ASP A 295 -0.66 25.62 -3.09
C ASP A 295 0.05 25.44 -1.73
N LEU A 296 1.35 25.62 -1.75
CA LEU A 296 2.16 25.80 -0.56
C LEU A 296 2.29 27.30 -0.30
N MET A 297 1.91 27.75 0.90
CA MET A 297 1.87 29.15 1.29
C MET A 297 2.73 29.38 2.53
N VAL A 298 3.41 30.51 2.60
CA VAL A 298 4.08 30.98 3.83
C VAL A 298 3.20 32.01 4.51
N VAL A 299 3.07 31.90 5.83
CA VAL A 299 2.24 32.80 6.65
C VAL A 299 2.90 33.04 8.01
N GLY A 300 2.74 34.25 8.54
CA GLY A 300 3.10 34.57 9.92
C GLY A 300 2.22 33.82 10.93
N THR A 301 2.75 33.52 12.12
CA THR A 301 1.97 32.85 13.18
C THR A 301 0.76 33.64 13.66
N ASP A 302 0.67 34.92 13.33
CA ASP A 302 -0.45 35.83 13.60
C ASP A 302 -1.42 35.97 12.40
N GLY A 303 -1.21 35.18 11.34
CA GLY A 303 -1.99 35.21 10.09
C GLY A 303 -1.56 36.31 9.10
N SER A 304 -0.50 37.06 9.40
CA SER A 304 0.05 38.07 8.51
C SER A 304 0.91 37.47 7.39
N ASP A 305 1.25 38.31 6.41
CA ASP A 305 2.21 38.04 5.34
C ASP A 305 1.94 36.72 4.55
N LEU A 306 0.65 36.39 4.36
CA LEU A 306 0.26 35.22 3.56
C LEU A 306 0.72 35.39 2.11
N ARG A 307 1.64 34.54 1.67
CA ARG A 307 2.20 34.58 0.32
C ARG A 307 2.46 33.16 -0.23
N LYS A 308 2.33 33.05 -1.52
CA LYS A 308 2.60 31.80 -2.22
C LYS A 308 4.08 31.44 -2.17
N PHE A 309 4.38 30.19 -1.84
CA PHE A 309 5.72 29.60 -1.85
C PHE A 309 5.94 28.77 -3.12
N ALA A 310 5.02 27.83 -3.42
CA ALA A 310 5.07 26.98 -4.59
C ALA A 310 3.67 26.44 -4.92
N THR A 311 3.51 25.82 -6.10
CA THR A 311 2.35 24.97 -6.41
C THR A 311 2.83 23.54 -6.58
N ALA A 312 2.31 22.63 -5.78
CA ALA A 312 2.57 21.20 -5.91
C ALA A 312 1.73 20.61 -7.06
N PRO A 313 2.19 19.55 -7.72
CA PRO A 313 1.41 18.90 -8.79
C PRO A 313 0.18 18.11 -8.27
N GLY A 314 -0.03 18.04 -6.97
CA GLY A 314 -1.15 17.42 -6.27
C GLY A 314 -1.22 17.87 -4.83
N LEU A 315 -1.93 17.11 -3.98
CA LEU A 315 -2.08 17.44 -2.56
C LEU A 315 -0.80 17.10 -1.81
N ALA A 316 -0.22 18.10 -1.15
CA ALA A 316 1.04 17.97 -0.42
C ALA A 316 0.79 17.80 1.08
N PHE A 317 1.30 16.71 1.66
CA PHE A 317 1.21 16.40 3.08
C PHE A 317 2.59 16.16 3.68
N TRP A 318 2.69 16.20 5.00
CA TRP A 318 3.89 15.84 5.77
C TRP A 318 5.10 16.67 5.36
N LEU A 319 4.94 17.97 5.42
CA LEU A 319 5.95 18.96 5.06
C LEU A 319 7.13 18.91 6.05
N ARG A 320 8.36 18.69 5.58
CA ARG A 320 9.56 18.58 6.43
C ARG A 320 10.76 19.28 5.83
N TRP A 321 11.28 20.26 6.55
CA TRP A 321 12.52 20.94 6.20
C TRP A 321 13.72 20.06 6.54
N SER A 322 14.76 20.08 5.68
CA SER A 322 16.07 19.57 6.05
C SER A 322 16.65 20.40 7.20
N PRO A 323 17.49 19.82 8.08
CA PRO A 323 18.05 20.54 9.24
C PRO A 323 18.82 21.81 8.87
N ASP A 324 19.42 21.86 7.68
CA ASP A 324 20.11 23.03 7.15
C ASP A 324 19.17 24.08 6.51
N GLY A 325 17.87 23.81 6.47
CA GLY A 325 16.83 24.67 5.93
C GLY A 325 16.86 24.87 4.41
N LYS A 326 17.67 24.08 3.67
CA LYS A 326 17.85 24.31 2.21
C LYS A 326 16.92 23.48 1.34
N ARG A 327 16.31 22.43 1.89
CA ARG A 327 15.42 21.53 1.16
C ARG A 327 14.13 21.33 1.95
N LEU A 328 13.04 21.25 1.21
CA LEU A 328 11.72 20.83 1.71
C LEU A 328 11.41 19.48 1.11
N ARG A 329 11.06 18.50 1.93
CA ARG A 329 10.45 17.23 1.50
C ARG A 329 9.01 17.17 1.95
N PHE A 330 8.20 16.52 1.15
CA PHE A 330 6.78 16.34 1.44
C PHE A 330 6.26 15.10 0.72
N THR A 331 5.13 14.60 1.16
CA THR A 331 4.40 13.53 0.49
C THR A 331 3.39 14.14 -0.46
N LEU A 332 3.43 13.76 -1.72
CA LEU A 332 2.38 14.04 -2.69
C LEU A 332 1.41 12.88 -2.70
N ARG A 333 0.13 13.16 -2.48
CA ARG A 333 -0.92 12.16 -2.50
C ARG A 333 -1.77 12.26 -3.75
N ASP A 334 -2.00 11.12 -4.41
CA ASP A 334 -3.02 10.97 -5.45
C ASP A 334 -4.22 10.22 -4.85
N PRO A 335 -5.31 10.94 -4.51
CA PRO A 335 -6.48 10.30 -3.91
C PRO A 335 -7.21 9.36 -4.86
N LYS A 336 -7.13 9.56 -6.18
CA LYS A 336 -7.78 8.70 -7.18
C LYS A 336 -7.11 7.32 -7.24
N ARG A 337 -5.77 7.30 -7.22
CA ARG A 337 -4.97 6.08 -7.23
C ARG A 337 -4.65 5.54 -5.85
N GLN A 338 -4.89 6.36 -4.82
CA GLN A 338 -4.46 6.10 -3.44
C GLN A 338 -2.96 5.77 -3.35
N THR A 339 -2.17 6.52 -4.10
CA THR A 339 -0.72 6.46 -4.07
C THR A 339 -0.15 7.63 -3.32
N ALA A 340 1.03 7.44 -2.75
CA ALA A 340 1.79 8.46 -2.07
C ALA A 340 3.22 8.43 -2.58
N GLU A 341 3.77 9.58 -2.93
CA GLU A 341 5.13 9.76 -3.41
C GLU A 341 5.87 10.81 -2.60
N LEU A 342 7.12 10.55 -2.28
CA LEU A 342 8.00 11.56 -1.69
C LEU A 342 8.51 12.52 -2.77
N TRP A 343 8.34 13.80 -2.50
CA TRP A 343 8.80 14.91 -3.34
C TRP A 343 9.79 15.80 -2.59
N GLU A 344 10.63 16.49 -3.34
CA GLU A 344 11.62 17.44 -2.84
C GLU A 344 11.55 18.75 -3.60
N ALA A 345 11.69 19.87 -2.86
CA ALA A 345 11.85 21.21 -3.40
C ALA A 345 13.04 21.90 -2.74
N ARG A 346 13.57 22.94 -3.39
CA ARG A 346 14.53 23.87 -2.77
C ARG A 346 13.83 24.82 -1.79
N ALA A 347 14.62 25.45 -0.92
CA ALA A 347 14.12 26.42 0.05
C ALA A 347 13.46 27.68 -0.56
N ASP A 348 13.66 27.92 -1.83
CA ASP A 348 13.02 29.00 -2.59
C ASP A 348 11.71 28.56 -3.30
N GLY A 349 11.27 27.31 -3.09
CA GLY A 349 10.08 26.74 -3.72
C GLY A 349 10.29 26.25 -5.14
N THR A 350 11.52 26.29 -5.66
CA THR A 350 11.86 25.82 -7.00
C THR A 350 12.31 24.34 -7.02
N HIS A 351 12.47 23.76 -8.22
CA HIS A 351 12.99 22.42 -8.45
C HIS A 351 12.16 21.32 -7.76
N LEU A 352 10.84 21.41 -7.86
CA LEU A 352 9.95 20.34 -7.42
C LEU A 352 10.19 19.09 -8.26
N ARG A 353 10.48 17.98 -7.58
CA ARG A 353 10.75 16.69 -8.23
C ARG A 353 10.41 15.52 -7.31
N PRO A 354 10.02 14.36 -7.87
CA PRO A 354 9.92 13.14 -7.08
C PRO A 354 11.29 12.74 -6.53
N LEU A 355 11.30 12.20 -5.30
CA LEU A 355 12.53 11.81 -4.61
C LEU A 355 13.00 10.42 -5.03
N LEU A 356 12.09 9.44 -5.12
CA LEU A 356 12.35 8.02 -5.38
C LEU A 356 11.53 7.49 -6.57
N PRO A 357 11.64 8.09 -7.78
CA PRO A 357 10.77 7.72 -8.89
C PRO A 357 10.91 6.24 -9.25
N GLY A 358 9.79 5.49 -9.20
CA GLY A 358 9.74 4.09 -9.59
C GLY A 358 10.39 3.11 -8.61
N TRP A 359 10.72 3.54 -7.39
CA TRP A 359 11.29 2.66 -6.37
C TRP A 359 10.27 1.66 -5.83
N SER A 360 9.04 2.09 -5.55
CA SER A 360 7.92 1.20 -5.27
C SER A 360 6.85 1.31 -6.36
N LEU A 361 6.16 0.21 -6.63
CA LEU A 361 5.06 0.16 -7.61
C LEU A 361 3.92 -0.68 -7.03
N PRO A 362 2.77 -0.04 -6.73
CA PRO A 362 2.49 1.39 -6.81
C PRO A 362 3.29 2.21 -5.80
N ALA A 363 3.45 3.50 -6.05
CA ALA A 363 4.13 4.41 -5.15
C ALA A 363 3.42 4.46 -3.79
N SER A 364 4.17 4.21 -2.72
CA SER A 364 3.66 4.10 -1.34
C SER A 364 4.54 4.81 -0.30
N GLU A 365 5.47 5.65 -0.77
CA GLU A 365 6.40 6.37 0.10
C GLU A 365 5.71 7.58 0.74
N CYS A 366 5.66 7.64 2.06
CA CYS A 366 5.11 8.80 2.75
C CYS A 366 5.80 9.13 4.07
N CYS A 367 5.38 10.24 4.60
CA CYS A 367 5.45 10.54 6.02
C CYS A 367 6.87 10.58 6.58
N GLY A 368 7.80 11.21 5.85
CA GLY A 368 9.22 11.16 6.22
C GLY A 368 9.66 12.21 7.23
N SER A 369 10.82 11.98 7.85
CA SER A 369 11.49 12.88 8.80
C SER A 369 13.01 12.83 8.63
N TRP A 370 13.69 13.95 8.85
CA TRP A 370 15.14 14.05 8.80
C TRP A 370 15.79 13.74 10.16
N THR A 371 16.89 13.01 10.17
CA THR A 371 17.78 13.01 11.34
C THR A 371 18.35 14.40 11.57
N SER A 372 18.66 14.74 12.81
CA SER A 372 19.10 16.09 13.18
C SER A 372 20.43 16.53 12.54
N ASP A 373 21.30 15.57 12.16
CA ASP A 373 22.51 15.81 11.40
C ASP A 373 22.30 15.93 9.88
N GLY A 374 21.08 15.60 9.39
CA GLY A 374 20.74 15.62 7.98
C GLY A 374 21.37 14.52 7.14
N GLU A 375 21.98 13.50 7.78
CA GLU A 375 22.62 12.39 7.09
C GLU A 375 21.63 11.31 6.63
N GLU A 376 20.52 11.14 7.35
CA GLU A 376 19.46 10.20 6.99
C GLU A 376 18.09 10.89 6.90
N PHE A 377 17.30 10.38 5.97
CA PHE A 377 15.88 10.67 5.88
C PHE A 377 15.12 9.36 6.07
N VAL A 378 14.30 9.30 7.09
CA VAL A 378 13.47 8.12 7.39
C VAL A 378 12.05 8.35 6.89
N PHE A 379 11.43 7.32 6.35
CA PHE A 379 10.09 7.42 5.78
C PHE A 379 9.35 6.09 5.87
N GLN A 380 8.04 6.12 5.70
CA GLN A 380 7.18 4.95 5.66
C GLN A 380 6.97 4.51 4.21
N SER A 381 6.93 3.20 3.96
CA SER A 381 6.49 2.63 2.68
C SER A 381 5.98 1.21 2.82
N ALA A 382 4.99 0.85 2.00
CA ALA A 382 4.52 -0.52 1.83
C ALA A 382 5.32 -1.32 0.78
N HIS A 383 6.55 -0.89 0.45
CA HIS A 383 7.45 -1.62 -0.43
C HIS A 383 7.81 -2.97 0.17
N GLY A 384 7.30 -4.06 -0.38
CA GLY A 384 7.47 -5.41 0.20
C GLY A 384 6.20 -6.00 0.81
N GLY A 385 5.07 -5.29 0.74
CA GLY A 385 3.74 -5.80 1.12
C GLY A 385 3.24 -5.36 2.49
N HIS A 386 4.12 -4.85 3.36
CA HIS A 386 3.78 -4.30 4.69
C HIS A 386 4.25 -2.87 4.80
N ASN A 387 3.56 -2.08 5.61
CA ASN A 387 4.05 -0.76 5.97
C ASN A 387 5.23 -0.88 6.93
N ASP A 388 6.39 -0.45 6.45
CA ASP A 388 7.65 -0.45 7.20
C ASP A 388 8.31 0.92 7.18
N ILE A 389 9.25 1.12 8.11
CA ILE A 389 10.11 2.30 8.15
C ILE A 389 11.38 2.01 7.37
N TRP A 390 11.71 2.93 6.50
CA TRP A 390 12.87 2.89 5.61
C TRP A 390 13.79 4.07 5.87
N GLU A 391 15.08 3.91 5.67
CA GLU A 391 16.07 4.99 5.69
C GLU A 391 16.62 5.28 4.29
N LEU A 392 16.79 6.54 3.97
CA LEU A 392 17.51 7.03 2.79
C LEU A 392 18.72 7.83 3.28
N ARG A 393 19.93 7.37 2.93
CA ARG A 393 21.16 8.08 3.28
C ARG A 393 21.45 9.22 2.33
N GLU A 394 21.80 10.36 2.89
CA GLU A 394 22.25 11.53 2.18
C GLU A 394 23.77 11.51 2.08
N HIS A 395 24.30 11.51 0.86
CA HIS A 395 25.74 11.61 0.63
C HIS A 395 26.11 13.07 0.33
N PRO A 396 26.96 13.72 1.15
CA PRO A 396 27.33 15.14 0.96
C PRO A 396 28.02 15.42 -0.37
N TRP A 397 28.69 14.42 -0.97
CA TRP A 397 29.55 14.57 -2.15
C TRP A 397 28.95 14.07 -3.46
N TRP A 398 27.88 13.24 -3.42
CA TRP A 398 27.26 12.62 -4.57
C TRP A 398 25.76 12.85 -4.51
N LYS A 399 25.21 13.55 -5.46
CA LYS A 399 23.77 13.81 -5.58
C LYS A 399 22.91 12.55 -5.86
N VAL A 400 23.42 11.40 -5.62
CA VAL A 400 22.70 10.14 -5.78
C VAL A 400 22.28 9.70 -4.37
N SER A 401 21.00 9.82 -4.07
CA SER A 401 20.39 9.14 -2.93
C SER A 401 20.71 7.65 -3.06
N GLY A 402 21.21 7.04 -2.01
CA GLY A 402 21.43 5.59 -1.97
C GLY A 402 20.11 4.85 -2.17
N THR A 403 20.16 3.55 -2.39
CA THR A 403 18.97 2.71 -2.34
C THR A 403 18.41 2.75 -0.91
N PRO A 404 17.10 3.00 -0.71
CA PRO A 404 16.50 2.96 0.61
C PRO A 404 16.74 1.63 1.31
N ARG A 405 16.96 1.67 2.62
CA ARG A 405 17.18 0.50 3.48
C ARG A 405 16.01 0.36 4.45
N GLN A 406 15.51 -0.85 4.59
CA GLN A 406 14.47 -1.20 5.56
C GLN A 406 15.04 -1.17 6.99
N ILE A 407 14.34 -0.48 7.89
CA ILE A 407 14.67 -0.39 9.31
C ILE A 407 13.86 -1.39 10.12
N THR A 408 12.54 -1.45 9.87
CA THR A 408 11.61 -2.34 10.57
C THR A 408 11.27 -3.54 9.71
N ASN A 409 10.97 -4.64 10.37
CA ASN A 409 10.56 -5.89 9.73
C ASN A 409 9.80 -6.69 10.79
N GLY A 410 8.59 -7.10 10.51
CA GLY A 410 7.84 -7.90 11.47
C GLY A 410 6.34 -7.95 11.19
N PRO A 411 5.57 -8.52 12.14
CA PRO A 411 4.13 -8.73 11.97
C PRO A 411 3.30 -7.47 12.22
N LEU A 412 3.93 -6.33 12.57
CA LEU A 412 3.27 -5.06 12.80
C LEU A 412 3.37 -4.17 11.58
N ASP A 413 2.34 -3.37 11.33
CA ASP A 413 2.42 -2.23 10.42
C ASP A 413 3.08 -1.06 11.12
N PHE A 414 4.18 -0.54 10.56
CA PHE A 414 4.91 0.58 11.11
C PHE A 414 4.67 1.87 10.32
N ALA A 415 4.43 2.97 11.04
CA ALA A 415 3.99 4.22 10.42
C ALA A 415 4.54 5.46 11.14
N ALA A 416 4.45 6.61 10.46
CA ALA A 416 4.65 7.94 11.01
C ALA A 416 6.01 8.16 11.70
N PRO A 417 7.14 7.89 11.02
CA PRO A 417 8.45 8.10 11.63
C PRO A 417 8.70 9.56 11.96
N THR A 418 9.18 9.81 13.17
CA THR A 418 9.68 11.11 13.62
C THR A 418 11.03 10.95 14.28
N THR A 419 11.89 11.95 14.19
CA THR A 419 13.27 11.90 14.69
C THR A 419 13.45 12.77 15.92
N ALA A 420 14.36 12.35 16.82
CA ALA A 420 14.72 13.13 17.97
C ALA A 420 15.72 14.25 17.61
N PRO A 421 15.58 15.47 18.18
CA PRO A 421 16.65 16.47 18.13
C PRO A 421 17.95 15.96 18.76
N GLY A 422 19.09 16.31 18.15
CA GLY A 422 20.43 16.03 18.72
C GLY A 422 20.87 14.57 18.67
N GLY A 423 20.19 13.72 17.89
CA GLY A 423 20.54 12.29 17.80
C GLY A 423 20.07 11.61 16.52
N LYS A 424 20.28 10.30 16.49
CA LYS A 424 19.82 9.39 15.41
C LYS A 424 18.69 8.46 15.88
N ARG A 425 18.01 8.81 16.97
CA ARG A 425 16.80 8.07 17.41
C ARG A 425 15.63 8.42 16.54
N VAL A 426 14.94 7.39 16.11
CA VAL A 426 13.72 7.47 15.32
C VAL A 426 12.57 6.86 16.11
N PHE A 427 11.47 7.54 16.21
CA PHE A 427 10.24 7.08 16.84
C PHE A 427 9.18 6.83 15.78
N PHE A 428 8.35 5.83 15.97
CA PHE A 428 7.29 5.48 15.03
C PHE A 428 6.17 4.73 15.74
N VAL A 429 5.05 4.60 15.08
CA VAL A 429 3.89 3.85 15.56
C VAL A 429 3.93 2.45 14.98
N GLY A 430 3.78 1.43 15.82
CA GLY A 430 3.58 0.04 15.42
C GLY A 430 2.16 -0.40 15.74
N THR A 431 1.45 -0.95 14.76
CA THR A 431 0.04 -1.31 14.83
C THR A 431 -0.16 -2.80 14.58
N SER A 432 -0.99 -3.41 15.42
CA SER A 432 -1.58 -4.72 15.17
C SER A 432 -3.08 -4.57 15.20
N THR A 433 -3.78 -5.09 14.20
CA THR A 433 -5.25 -5.01 14.15
C THR A 433 -5.85 -6.41 14.23
N GLN A 434 -6.77 -6.59 15.15
CA GLN A 434 -7.59 -7.79 15.25
C GLN A 434 -8.99 -7.49 14.72
N TYR A 435 -9.55 -8.46 14.02
CA TYR A 435 -10.92 -8.40 13.51
C TYR A 435 -11.74 -9.53 14.10
N GLN A 436 -13.02 -9.24 14.36
CA GLN A 436 -13.98 -10.22 14.81
C GLN A 436 -15.34 -9.95 14.16
N LEU A 437 -15.98 -10.97 13.62
CA LEU A 437 -17.36 -10.90 13.15
C LEU A 437 -18.31 -11.32 14.28
N LEU A 438 -19.26 -10.46 14.57
CA LEU A 438 -20.29 -10.71 15.56
C LEU A 438 -21.68 -10.64 14.91
N GLN A 439 -22.58 -11.49 15.37
CA GLN A 439 -23.99 -11.50 14.99
C GLN A 439 -24.85 -11.10 16.19
N ALA A 440 -25.84 -10.24 15.97
CA ALA A 440 -26.82 -9.93 16.98
C ALA A 440 -27.67 -11.16 17.30
N ALA A 441 -27.92 -11.39 18.59
CA ALA A 441 -28.89 -12.40 19.02
C ALA A 441 -30.32 -12.01 18.62
N PRO A 442 -31.26 -12.97 18.49
CA PRO A 442 -32.65 -12.66 18.34
C PRO A 442 -33.13 -11.66 19.40
N HIS A 443 -33.85 -10.61 18.99
CA HIS A 443 -34.25 -9.45 19.83
C HIS A 443 -33.06 -8.55 20.25
N ALA A 444 -31.87 -8.72 19.67
CA ALA A 444 -30.70 -7.84 19.75
C ALA A 444 -30.26 -7.45 21.19
N THR A 445 -30.43 -8.37 22.15
CA THR A 445 -30.01 -8.16 23.52
C THR A 445 -28.53 -8.38 23.77
N SER A 446 -27.85 -9.06 22.85
CA SER A 446 -26.42 -9.38 22.91
C SER A 446 -25.87 -9.67 21.52
N PHE A 447 -24.54 -9.73 21.43
CA PHE A 447 -23.84 -10.19 20.24
C PHE A 447 -23.06 -11.46 20.58
N ALA A 448 -22.94 -12.34 19.61
CA ALA A 448 -22.14 -13.56 19.67
C ALA A 448 -21.21 -13.64 18.45
N PRO A 449 -20.06 -14.32 18.56
CA PRO A 449 -19.24 -14.62 17.37
C PRO A 449 -20.10 -15.26 16.27
N LEU A 450 -19.93 -14.79 15.03
CA LEU A 450 -20.75 -15.26 13.91
C LEU A 450 -20.56 -16.76 13.68
N ASP A 451 -19.31 -17.22 13.62
CA ASP A 451 -18.92 -18.64 13.59
C ASP A 451 -17.45 -18.74 14.00
N ALA A 452 -17.09 -19.82 14.73
CA ALA A 452 -15.71 -20.11 15.11
C ALA A 452 -14.77 -20.31 13.92
N ASN A 453 -15.30 -20.70 12.77
CA ASN A 453 -14.52 -20.92 11.55
C ASN A 453 -14.23 -19.66 10.75
N LEU A 454 -14.84 -18.51 11.11
CA LEU A 454 -14.67 -17.19 10.49
C LEU A 454 -13.92 -16.21 11.40
N ASN A 455 -13.16 -16.69 12.37
CA ASN A 455 -12.50 -15.88 13.40
C ASN A 455 -11.52 -14.83 12.87
N ALA A 456 -11.01 -15.01 11.63
CA ALA A 456 -10.11 -14.06 10.99
C ALA A 456 -10.79 -13.25 9.86
N ALA A 457 -12.11 -13.33 9.74
CA ALA A 457 -12.80 -12.63 8.66
C ALA A 457 -13.07 -11.15 9.01
N VAL A 458 -12.85 -10.28 8.04
CA VAL A 458 -13.14 -8.83 8.12
C VAL A 458 -14.55 -8.51 7.65
N LEU A 459 -15.04 -9.24 6.67
CA LEU A 459 -16.31 -9.03 5.98
C LEU A 459 -16.93 -10.39 5.68
N ALA A 460 -18.24 -10.50 5.82
CA ALA A 460 -18.99 -11.69 5.43
C ALA A 460 -20.35 -11.33 4.85
N GLN A 461 -20.78 -12.09 3.83
CA GLN A 461 -22.08 -11.95 3.18
C GLN A 461 -22.67 -13.34 2.93
N PHE A 462 -23.88 -13.58 3.43
CA PHE A 462 -24.62 -14.79 3.13
C PHE A 462 -25.24 -14.73 1.74
N SER A 463 -25.33 -15.89 1.07
CA SER A 463 -26.14 -16.08 -0.12
C SER A 463 -27.63 -15.88 0.19
N HIS A 464 -28.46 -15.62 -0.83
CA HIS A 464 -29.91 -15.38 -0.64
C HIS A 464 -30.60 -16.61 -0.08
N ASP A 465 -30.15 -17.82 -0.42
CA ASP A 465 -30.67 -19.07 0.14
C ASP A 465 -30.10 -19.42 1.54
N GLY A 466 -29.18 -18.62 2.05
CA GLY A 466 -28.54 -18.79 3.37
C GLY A 466 -27.58 -19.97 3.50
N LYS A 467 -27.30 -20.71 2.41
CA LYS A 467 -26.47 -21.91 2.48
C LYS A 467 -24.97 -21.62 2.35
N TRP A 468 -24.63 -20.52 1.68
CA TRP A 468 -23.25 -20.10 1.43
C TRP A 468 -22.91 -18.82 2.15
N VAL A 469 -21.66 -18.66 2.48
CA VAL A 469 -21.09 -17.41 2.98
C VAL A 469 -19.83 -17.07 2.19
N ALA A 470 -19.77 -15.86 1.63
CA ALA A 470 -18.55 -15.28 1.10
C ALA A 470 -17.92 -14.41 2.16
N TRP A 471 -16.60 -14.51 2.36
CA TRP A 471 -15.91 -13.79 3.41
C TRP A 471 -14.48 -13.41 3.02
N LEU A 472 -14.00 -12.32 3.60
CA LEU A 472 -12.68 -11.75 3.35
C LEU A 472 -11.75 -12.09 4.52
N ASP A 473 -10.61 -12.71 4.25
CA ASP A 473 -9.60 -13.03 5.26
C ASP A 473 -8.84 -11.76 5.70
N ALA A 474 -8.64 -11.61 7.01
CA ALA A 474 -7.94 -10.46 7.58
C ALA A 474 -6.42 -10.49 7.35
N ALA A 475 -5.84 -11.68 7.17
CA ALA A 475 -4.39 -11.86 7.09
C ALA A 475 -3.83 -11.46 5.72
N ASP A 476 -4.56 -11.78 4.65
CA ASP A 476 -4.07 -11.59 3.28
C ASP A 476 -5.06 -10.91 2.34
N SER A 477 -6.24 -10.54 2.85
CA SER A 477 -7.34 -9.92 2.08
C SER A 477 -7.85 -10.80 0.92
N SER A 478 -7.64 -12.13 0.98
CA SER A 478 -8.20 -13.06 0.01
C SER A 478 -9.70 -13.25 0.24
N LEU A 479 -10.44 -13.43 -0.86
CA LEU A 479 -11.88 -13.69 -0.83
C LEU A 479 -12.12 -15.20 -0.87
N TRP A 480 -12.91 -15.67 0.06
CA TRP A 480 -13.28 -17.08 0.22
C TRP A 480 -14.79 -17.28 0.13
N ARG A 481 -15.21 -18.47 -0.24
CA ARG A 481 -16.57 -18.97 -0.08
C ARG A 481 -16.54 -20.28 0.71
N SER A 482 -17.51 -20.47 1.60
CA SER A 482 -17.76 -21.73 2.28
C SER A 482 -19.25 -21.97 2.44
N ARG A 483 -19.63 -23.19 2.88
CA ARG A 483 -20.96 -23.40 3.45
C ARG A 483 -21.13 -22.54 4.71
N ALA A 484 -22.38 -22.26 5.09
CA ALA A 484 -22.67 -21.54 6.31
C ALA A 484 -22.12 -22.24 7.58
N ASP A 485 -21.91 -23.56 7.52
CA ASP A 485 -21.27 -24.37 8.58
C ASP A 485 -19.74 -24.41 8.49
N GLY A 486 -19.13 -23.63 7.59
CA GLY A 486 -17.69 -23.56 7.38
C GLY A 486 -17.08 -24.71 6.55
N SER A 487 -17.88 -25.64 6.05
CA SER A 487 -17.43 -26.70 5.14
C SER A 487 -17.29 -26.19 3.69
N GLU A 488 -16.74 -27.01 2.80
CA GLU A 488 -16.59 -26.75 1.36
C GLU A 488 -15.93 -25.38 1.04
N ARG A 489 -14.81 -25.09 1.71
CA ARG A 489 -14.06 -23.84 1.50
C ARG A 489 -13.36 -23.82 0.17
N ILE A 490 -13.54 -22.74 -0.58
CA ILE A 490 -12.76 -22.44 -1.78
C ILE A 490 -12.30 -20.98 -1.74
N GLU A 491 -11.09 -20.74 -2.20
CA GLU A 491 -10.56 -19.41 -2.43
C GLU A 491 -11.08 -18.88 -3.78
N LEU A 492 -11.72 -17.73 -3.76
CA LEU A 492 -12.28 -17.09 -4.96
C LEU A 492 -11.30 -16.12 -5.61
N THR A 493 -10.47 -15.44 -4.80
CA THR A 493 -9.43 -14.52 -5.29
C THR A 493 -8.20 -14.59 -4.40
N THR A 494 -7.05 -14.36 -4.99
CA THR A 494 -5.80 -14.11 -4.27
C THR A 494 -5.74 -12.66 -3.76
N SER A 495 -4.77 -12.34 -2.90
CA SER A 495 -4.54 -11.03 -2.28
C SER A 495 -4.29 -9.84 -3.24
N ALA A 496 -4.31 -10.05 -4.56
CA ALA A 496 -4.04 -9.00 -5.55
C ALA A 496 -5.11 -7.88 -5.60
N LEU A 497 -6.31 -8.15 -5.08
CA LEU A 497 -7.42 -7.20 -5.04
C LEU A 497 -7.68 -6.75 -3.60
N HIS A 498 -7.60 -5.45 -3.35
CA HIS A 498 -8.08 -4.88 -2.10
C HIS A 498 -9.60 -4.72 -2.16
N ILE A 499 -10.32 -5.61 -1.46
CA ILE A 499 -11.78 -5.68 -1.48
C ILE A 499 -12.37 -4.85 -0.35
N PHE A 500 -13.37 -3.99 -0.66
CA PHE A 500 -14.06 -3.16 0.30
C PHE A 500 -15.48 -3.68 0.65
N THR A 501 -16.22 -4.17 -0.34
CA THR A 501 -17.55 -4.74 -0.14
C THR A 501 -17.88 -5.74 -1.23
N MET A 502 -18.84 -6.62 -0.97
CA MET A 502 -19.30 -7.64 -1.90
C MET A 502 -20.81 -7.82 -1.81
N ARG A 503 -21.43 -8.31 -2.89
CA ARG A 503 -22.87 -8.61 -2.96
C ARG A 503 -23.11 -9.82 -3.84
N TRP A 504 -23.81 -10.81 -3.30
CA TRP A 504 -24.27 -11.96 -4.08
C TRP A 504 -25.24 -11.55 -5.18
N SER A 505 -25.14 -12.18 -6.35
CA SER A 505 -26.19 -12.10 -7.39
C SER A 505 -27.45 -12.81 -6.90
N PRO A 506 -28.65 -12.44 -7.41
CA PRO A 506 -29.91 -13.04 -6.95
C PRO A 506 -30.02 -14.56 -7.16
N ASP A 507 -29.24 -15.11 -8.09
CA ASP A 507 -29.16 -16.53 -8.39
C ASP A 507 -28.07 -17.26 -7.59
N ASP A 508 -27.36 -16.55 -6.70
CA ASP A 508 -26.23 -17.03 -5.89
C ASP A 508 -25.06 -17.62 -6.71
N GLN A 509 -24.97 -17.30 -8.01
CA GLN A 509 -23.92 -17.83 -8.88
C GLN A 509 -22.71 -16.90 -8.98
N ARG A 510 -22.85 -15.63 -8.65
CA ARG A 510 -21.79 -14.62 -8.77
C ARG A 510 -21.78 -13.66 -7.58
N LEU A 511 -20.62 -13.03 -7.41
CA LEU A 511 -20.41 -11.91 -6.49
C LEU A 511 -20.07 -10.65 -7.29
N ALA A 512 -20.73 -9.54 -7.00
CA ALA A 512 -20.31 -8.21 -7.41
C ALA A 512 -19.44 -7.64 -6.26
N VAL A 513 -18.19 -7.38 -6.55
CA VAL A 513 -17.18 -7.02 -5.56
C VAL A 513 -16.64 -5.64 -5.89
N MET A 514 -16.77 -4.69 -4.96
CA MET A 514 -16.06 -3.42 -5.05
C MET A 514 -14.64 -3.64 -4.55
N ALA A 515 -13.68 -3.50 -5.46
CA ALA A 515 -12.28 -3.72 -5.16
C ALA A 515 -11.38 -2.81 -5.99
N LYS A 516 -10.10 -2.72 -5.61
CA LYS A 516 -9.09 -2.04 -6.41
C LYS A 516 -7.83 -2.89 -6.52
N GLU A 517 -7.19 -2.81 -7.66
CA GLU A 517 -5.80 -3.19 -7.80
C GLU A 517 -4.91 -2.06 -7.27
N PRO A 518 -3.71 -2.37 -6.76
CA PRO A 518 -2.77 -1.36 -6.32
C PRO A 518 -2.51 -0.30 -7.40
N GLY A 519 -2.64 0.99 -7.04
CA GLY A 519 -2.43 2.12 -7.96
C GLY A 519 -3.54 2.37 -9.00
N LYS A 520 -4.66 1.63 -8.92
CA LYS A 520 -5.81 1.83 -9.83
C LYS A 520 -7.03 2.36 -9.08
N PRO A 521 -8.01 2.95 -9.77
CA PRO A 521 -9.26 3.37 -9.17
C PRO A 521 -10.06 2.18 -8.62
N TRP A 522 -10.99 2.47 -7.72
CA TRP A 522 -11.99 1.51 -7.28
C TRP A 522 -12.86 1.04 -8.44
N LYS A 523 -13.00 -0.27 -8.57
CA LYS A 523 -13.79 -0.91 -9.63
C LYS A 523 -14.74 -1.93 -9.03
N ILE A 524 -15.81 -2.23 -9.76
CA ILE A 524 -16.67 -3.36 -9.45
C ILE A 524 -16.27 -4.53 -10.36
N TYR A 525 -15.95 -5.66 -9.75
CA TYR A 525 -15.63 -6.90 -10.42
C TYR A 525 -16.75 -7.91 -10.23
N LEU A 526 -17.00 -8.71 -11.25
CA LEU A 526 -17.81 -9.93 -11.14
C LEU A 526 -16.89 -11.12 -10.94
N ILE A 527 -17.22 -11.96 -9.96
CA ILE A 527 -16.49 -13.17 -9.61
C ILE A 527 -17.51 -14.30 -9.54
N ASP A 528 -17.25 -15.41 -10.23
CA ASP A 528 -18.11 -16.60 -10.15
C ASP A 528 -18.01 -17.24 -8.75
N SER A 529 -19.12 -17.74 -8.25
CA SER A 529 -19.17 -18.36 -6.90
C SER A 529 -18.30 -19.59 -6.76
N ASP A 530 -17.91 -20.25 -7.85
CA ASP A 530 -17.00 -21.37 -7.91
C ASP A 530 -15.54 -20.96 -8.17
N GLY A 531 -15.26 -19.66 -8.15
CA GLY A 531 -13.94 -19.07 -8.40
C GLY A 531 -13.73 -18.76 -9.87
N GLY A 532 -12.59 -18.14 -10.16
CA GLY A 532 -12.23 -17.74 -11.51
C GLY A 532 -11.60 -16.36 -11.53
N LYS A 533 -11.29 -15.87 -12.72
CA LYS A 533 -10.68 -14.55 -12.87
C LYS A 533 -11.72 -13.44 -12.62
N PRO A 534 -11.47 -12.49 -11.72
CA PRO A 534 -12.31 -11.31 -11.55
C PRO A 534 -12.43 -10.52 -12.84
N VAL A 535 -13.65 -10.17 -13.24
CA VAL A 535 -13.95 -9.43 -14.48
C VAL A 535 -14.52 -8.06 -14.11
N PRO A 536 -13.86 -6.94 -14.46
CA PRO A 536 -14.41 -5.61 -14.20
C PRO A 536 -15.68 -5.39 -15.01
N ILE A 537 -16.68 -4.72 -14.41
CA ILE A 537 -17.96 -4.44 -15.10
C ILE A 537 -17.80 -3.40 -16.19
N LEU A 538 -16.91 -2.42 -16.00
CA LEU A 538 -16.55 -1.35 -16.94
C LEU A 538 -15.03 -1.17 -17.01
N ASN A 539 -14.54 -0.76 -18.19
CA ASN A 539 -13.10 -0.53 -18.42
C ASN A 539 -12.68 0.94 -18.32
N GLU A 540 -13.53 1.81 -17.77
CA GLU A 540 -13.23 3.22 -17.59
C GLU A 540 -12.20 3.44 -16.47
N ASP A 541 -11.33 4.43 -16.61
CA ASP A 541 -10.40 4.86 -15.54
C ASP A 541 -11.11 5.81 -14.55
N ARG A 542 -12.17 5.30 -13.92
CA ARG A 542 -13.04 6.01 -12.97
C ARG A 542 -13.41 5.10 -11.81
N ASN A 543 -13.63 5.72 -10.65
CA ASN A 543 -14.11 5.00 -9.48
C ASN A 543 -15.55 4.49 -9.68
N GLU A 544 -15.81 3.24 -9.26
CA GLU A 544 -17.10 2.60 -9.16
C GLU A 544 -17.27 2.05 -7.75
N ALA A 545 -18.46 2.20 -7.17
CA ALA A 545 -18.69 1.83 -5.77
C ALA A 545 -20.07 1.23 -5.54
N ASP A 546 -20.17 0.45 -4.48
CA ASP A 546 -21.41 -0.01 -3.86
C ASP A 546 -22.39 -0.69 -4.84
N PRO A 547 -22.02 -1.85 -5.41
CA PRO A 547 -22.91 -2.55 -6.35
C PRO A 547 -24.20 -3.02 -5.67
N ALA A 548 -25.33 -2.89 -6.38
CA ALA A 548 -26.60 -3.46 -5.99
C ALA A 548 -27.30 -4.10 -7.20
N TRP A 549 -27.56 -5.41 -7.11
CA TRP A 549 -28.17 -6.19 -8.18
C TRP A 549 -29.65 -5.87 -8.37
N THR A 550 -30.12 -5.93 -9.61
CA THR A 550 -31.56 -6.06 -9.89
C THR A 550 -32.01 -7.50 -9.63
N PRO A 551 -33.28 -7.75 -9.25
CA PRO A 551 -33.75 -9.10 -8.89
C PRO A 551 -33.62 -10.14 -9.99
N ASP A 552 -33.59 -9.71 -11.25
CA ASP A 552 -33.39 -10.59 -12.42
C ASP A 552 -31.88 -10.84 -12.73
N GLY A 553 -30.97 -10.20 -11.99
CA GLY A 553 -29.52 -10.35 -12.15
C GLY A 553 -28.95 -9.79 -13.45
N LYS A 554 -29.71 -8.98 -14.21
CA LYS A 554 -29.29 -8.46 -15.52
C LYS A 554 -28.64 -7.09 -15.43
N GLU A 555 -28.97 -6.31 -14.41
CA GLU A 555 -28.46 -4.96 -14.21
C GLU A 555 -27.86 -4.78 -12.84
N LEU A 556 -26.98 -3.79 -12.71
CA LEU A 556 -26.36 -3.36 -11.46
C LEU A 556 -26.55 -1.86 -11.29
N PHE A 557 -27.11 -1.46 -10.15
CA PHE A 557 -26.93 -0.10 -9.66
C PHE A 557 -25.55 0.04 -9.05
N PHE A 558 -24.92 1.20 -9.24
CA PHE A 558 -23.67 1.55 -8.60
C PHE A 558 -23.57 3.07 -8.40
N GLY A 559 -22.68 3.47 -7.49
CA GLY A 559 -22.39 4.88 -7.23
C GLY A 559 -20.93 5.21 -7.50
N ARG A 560 -20.53 6.40 -7.05
CA ARG A 560 -19.13 6.83 -6.96
C ARG A 560 -18.81 7.00 -5.48
N PRO A 561 -17.59 6.65 -5.02
CA PRO A 561 -17.20 6.87 -3.63
C PRO A 561 -17.38 8.34 -3.23
N PRO A 562 -17.77 8.63 -1.99
CA PRO A 562 -17.84 10.00 -1.48
C PRO A 562 -16.46 10.58 -1.17
N ASP A 563 -15.45 10.25 -1.98
CA ASP A 563 -14.10 10.75 -1.81
C ASP A 563 -14.09 12.28 -2.02
N ARG A 564 -13.72 13.00 -0.98
CA ARG A 564 -13.68 14.48 -0.96
C ARG A 564 -12.57 15.03 -1.83
N MET A 565 -11.53 14.25 -2.02
CA MET A 565 -10.36 14.63 -2.81
C MET A 565 -10.60 14.42 -4.31
N ASP A 566 -11.63 13.66 -4.70
CA ASP A 566 -12.03 13.44 -6.09
C ASP A 566 -13.25 14.30 -6.46
N ASN A 567 -13.07 15.62 -6.49
CA ASN A 567 -14.12 16.58 -6.85
C ASN A 567 -14.45 16.60 -8.35
N ASP A 568 -13.64 15.94 -9.19
CA ASP A 568 -13.78 16.00 -10.66
C ASP A 568 -14.85 15.04 -11.21
N GLN A 569 -15.39 14.14 -10.37
CA GLN A 569 -16.39 13.17 -10.81
C GLN A 569 -17.80 13.53 -10.32
N PRO A 570 -18.80 13.52 -11.19
CA PRO A 570 -20.19 13.65 -10.78
C PRO A 570 -20.54 12.54 -9.78
N LYS A 571 -21.03 12.91 -8.60
CA LYS A 571 -21.57 11.95 -7.61
C LYS A 571 -23.05 11.76 -7.92
N ALA A 572 -23.38 10.60 -8.46
CA ALA A 572 -24.75 10.18 -8.78
C ALA A 572 -24.83 8.66 -8.73
N ILE A 573 -26.01 8.12 -8.82
CA ILE A 573 -26.26 6.69 -8.95
C ILE A 573 -26.46 6.37 -10.42
N TYR A 574 -25.87 5.27 -10.86
CA TYR A 574 -25.92 4.78 -12.22
C TYR A 574 -26.52 3.37 -12.26
N LEU A 575 -27.20 3.06 -13.35
CA LEU A 575 -27.68 1.72 -13.67
C LEU A 575 -26.89 1.22 -14.88
N LEU A 576 -26.28 0.05 -14.75
CA LEU A 576 -25.54 -0.65 -15.79
C LEU A 576 -26.30 -1.88 -16.25
N ASP A 577 -26.62 -1.97 -17.50
CA ASP A 577 -27.03 -3.21 -18.17
C ASP A 577 -25.78 -4.06 -18.44
N LEU A 578 -25.73 -5.27 -17.87
CA LEU A 578 -24.56 -6.13 -17.91
C LEU A 578 -24.29 -6.76 -19.28
N GLU A 579 -25.31 -6.90 -20.12
CA GLU A 579 -25.20 -7.45 -21.48
C GLU A 579 -24.71 -6.38 -22.45
N THR A 580 -25.43 -5.26 -22.50
CA THR A 580 -25.16 -4.19 -23.48
C THR A 580 -24.08 -3.23 -23.05
N LYS A 581 -23.65 -3.26 -21.76
CA LYS A 581 -22.72 -2.32 -21.11
C LYS A 581 -23.20 -0.87 -21.14
N LYS A 582 -24.51 -0.65 -21.35
CA LYS A 582 -25.08 0.69 -21.30
C LYS A 582 -25.20 1.17 -19.87
N VAL A 583 -24.62 2.35 -19.61
CA VAL A 583 -24.73 3.05 -18.33
C VAL A 583 -25.78 4.17 -18.46
N THR A 584 -26.69 4.25 -17.50
CA THR A 584 -27.73 5.28 -17.45
C THR A 584 -27.73 5.90 -16.04
N GLU A 585 -27.71 7.23 -15.94
CA GLU A 585 -27.84 7.90 -14.65
C GLU A 585 -29.29 7.80 -14.15
N VAL A 586 -29.44 7.54 -12.85
CA VAL A 586 -30.76 7.50 -12.20
C VAL A 586 -31.23 8.95 -11.98
N GLU A 587 -32.34 9.31 -12.53
CA GLU A 587 -32.89 10.67 -12.45
C GLU A 587 -33.09 11.11 -11.00
N GLY A 588 -32.62 12.34 -10.67
CA GLY A 588 -32.72 12.92 -9.34
C GLY A 588 -31.72 12.35 -8.32
N SER A 589 -30.73 11.56 -8.73
CA SER A 589 -29.73 10.97 -7.85
C SER A 589 -28.45 11.80 -7.69
N THR A 590 -28.38 12.98 -8.28
CA THR A 590 -27.21 13.87 -8.14
C THR A 590 -26.94 14.18 -6.68
N GLY A 591 -25.70 13.99 -6.22
CA GLY A 591 -25.28 14.14 -4.82
C GLY A 591 -25.60 12.93 -3.92
N LEU A 592 -26.06 11.81 -4.52
CA LEU A 592 -26.33 10.56 -3.80
C LEU A 592 -25.27 9.50 -4.11
N PHE A 593 -25.09 8.58 -3.19
CA PHE A 593 -24.20 7.43 -3.32
C PHE A 593 -24.73 6.21 -2.54
N SER A 594 -24.01 5.09 -2.60
CA SER A 594 -24.33 3.84 -1.87
C SER A 594 -25.74 3.32 -2.11
N PRO A 595 -26.10 3.02 -3.38
CA PRO A 595 -27.42 2.49 -3.70
C PRO A 595 -27.64 1.10 -3.09
N ARG A 596 -28.84 0.87 -2.56
CA ARG A 596 -29.30 -0.46 -2.10
C ARG A 596 -30.70 -0.71 -2.62
N LEU A 597 -30.84 -1.67 -3.54
CA LEU A 597 -32.14 -2.06 -4.07
C LEU A 597 -32.83 -3.05 -3.13
N SER A 598 -34.14 -2.89 -2.93
CA SER A 598 -34.93 -3.86 -2.19
C SER A 598 -34.96 -5.21 -2.95
N PRO A 599 -35.00 -6.36 -2.24
CA PRO A 599 -35.05 -7.68 -2.88
C PRO A 599 -36.17 -7.85 -3.90
N ASP A 600 -37.34 -7.18 -3.73
CA ASP A 600 -38.44 -7.16 -4.67
C ASP A 600 -38.23 -6.20 -5.86
N GLY A 601 -37.15 -5.42 -5.85
CA GLY A 601 -36.78 -4.49 -6.91
C GLY A 601 -37.59 -3.20 -6.97
N ARG A 602 -38.52 -2.96 -6.03
CA ARG A 602 -39.41 -1.80 -6.05
C ARG A 602 -38.74 -0.52 -5.57
N TYR A 603 -37.95 -0.60 -4.50
CA TYR A 603 -37.39 0.57 -3.84
C TYR A 603 -35.89 0.59 -3.92
N LEU A 604 -35.32 1.77 -4.17
CA LEU A 604 -33.87 2.01 -4.09
C LEU A 604 -33.59 2.99 -2.95
N VAL A 605 -32.83 2.56 -1.95
CA VAL A 605 -32.32 3.43 -0.88
C VAL A 605 -30.94 3.96 -1.27
N ALA A 606 -30.67 5.21 -0.95
CA ALA A 606 -29.38 5.86 -1.14
C ALA A 606 -29.09 6.89 -0.04
N MET A 607 -27.82 7.25 0.09
CA MET A 607 -27.34 8.25 1.04
C MET A 607 -26.92 9.52 0.29
N PRO A 608 -27.22 10.73 0.84
CA PRO A 608 -26.57 11.94 0.40
C PRO A 608 -25.09 11.97 0.89
N LEU A 609 -24.26 12.79 0.26
CA LEU A 609 -22.83 12.85 0.55
C LEU A 609 -22.49 13.24 2.01
N ASP A 610 -23.39 13.98 2.68
CA ASP A 610 -23.25 14.34 4.10
C ASP A 610 -23.68 13.23 5.06
N GLN A 611 -24.29 12.14 4.55
CA GLN A 611 -24.76 10.97 5.30
C GLN A 611 -25.79 11.27 6.42
N HIS A 612 -26.46 12.42 6.37
CA HIS A 612 -27.43 12.82 7.39
C HIS A 612 -28.87 12.36 7.13
N ALA A 613 -29.09 11.51 6.12
CA ALA A 613 -30.38 10.97 5.78
C ALA A 613 -30.26 9.66 4.99
N LEU A 614 -31.36 8.91 4.94
CA LEU A 614 -31.63 7.92 3.90
C LEU A 614 -32.73 8.43 2.99
N LEU A 615 -32.47 8.40 1.69
CA LEU A 615 -33.45 8.73 0.65
C LEU A 615 -33.93 7.45 -0.01
N LEU A 616 -35.22 7.44 -0.39
CA LEU A 616 -35.91 6.31 -0.99
C LEU A 616 -36.49 6.72 -2.34
N LEU A 617 -36.12 6.02 -3.41
CA LEU A 617 -36.75 6.08 -4.71
C LEU A 617 -37.80 4.98 -4.82
N ASP A 618 -39.05 5.35 -5.08
CA ASP A 618 -40.04 4.39 -5.59
C ASP A 618 -39.88 4.29 -7.12
N ARG A 619 -39.34 3.16 -7.58
CA ARG A 619 -39.06 2.93 -9.00
C ARG A 619 -40.32 2.86 -9.88
N THR A 620 -41.50 2.62 -9.29
CA THR A 620 -42.76 2.61 -10.02
C THR A 620 -43.23 4.01 -10.34
N THR A 621 -42.93 4.98 -9.47
CA THR A 621 -43.37 6.37 -9.65
C THR A 621 -42.25 7.30 -10.09
N GLY A 622 -41.00 6.86 -10.01
CA GLY A 622 -39.79 7.68 -10.27
C GLY A 622 -39.54 8.78 -9.22
N LYS A 623 -40.22 8.73 -8.06
CA LYS A 623 -40.11 9.81 -7.05
C LYS A 623 -39.17 9.46 -5.90
N TRP A 624 -38.34 10.40 -5.57
CA TRP A 624 -37.50 10.36 -4.33
C TRP A 624 -38.28 10.93 -3.15
N SER A 625 -38.10 10.32 -1.99
CA SER A 625 -38.61 10.79 -0.69
C SER A 625 -37.58 10.56 0.41
N THR A 626 -37.65 11.29 1.51
CA THR A 626 -36.80 11.05 2.68
C THR A 626 -37.40 9.91 3.50
N LEU A 627 -36.63 8.81 3.68
CA LEU A 627 -37.03 7.69 4.52
C LEU A 627 -36.76 7.99 6.00
N THR A 628 -35.59 8.56 6.32
CA THR A 628 -35.23 8.99 7.67
C THR A 628 -34.18 10.11 7.63
N ARG A 629 -34.10 10.90 8.71
CA ARG A 629 -33.10 11.96 8.94
C ARG A 629 -32.19 11.60 10.11
N HIS A 630 -31.51 10.47 10.01
CA HIS A 630 -30.47 10.05 10.90
C HIS A 630 -29.15 10.03 10.16
N ASN A 631 -28.04 10.21 10.89
CA ASN A 631 -26.73 9.85 10.32
C ASN A 631 -26.78 8.36 9.97
N ALA A 632 -26.48 8.03 8.75
CA ALA A 632 -26.68 6.68 8.28
C ALA A 632 -25.45 6.17 7.53
N GLY A 633 -25.05 4.96 7.84
CA GLY A 633 -24.05 4.23 7.11
C GLY A 633 -24.46 2.78 6.87
N ASP A 634 -23.91 2.21 5.81
CA ASP A 634 -24.06 0.81 5.43
C ASP A 634 -25.52 0.31 5.38
N PRO A 635 -26.45 1.02 4.69
CA PRO A 635 -27.84 0.59 4.62
C PRO A 635 -27.96 -0.79 3.98
N THR A 636 -28.83 -1.64 4.53
CA THR A 636 -29.10 -2.97 4.01
C THR A 636 -30.57 -3.33 4.18
N TRP A 637 -31.16 -4.06 3.22
CA TRP A 637 -32.56 -4.46 3.26
C TRP A 637 -32.75 -5.77 4.01
N SER A 638 -33.92 -5.90 4.69
CA SER A 638 -34.43 -7.19 5.11
C SER A 638 -34.79 -8.05 3.90
N HIS A 639 -34.78 -9.38 4.05
CA HIS A 639 -35.10 -10.31 2.99
C HIS A 639 -36.54 -10.17 2.46
N ASP A 640 -37.45 -9.71 3.30
CA ASP A 640 -38.87 -9.48 2.95
C ASP A 640 -39.14 -8.11 2.31
N SER A 641 -38.13 -7.32 2.00
CA SER A 641 -38.20 -5.98 1.40
C SER A 641 -38.98 -4.94 2.24
N ARG A 642 -39.22 -5.20 3.52
CA ARG A 642 -40.03 -4.31 4.37
C ARG A 642 -39.21 -3.34 5.20
N TRP A 643 -37.98 -3.71 5.59
CA TRP A 643 -37.16 -2.95 6.49
C TRP A 643 -35.81 -2.59 5.89
N VAL A 644 -35.36 -1.38 6.17
CA VAL A 644 -33.99 -0.93 5.89
C VAL A 644 -33.25 -0.83 7.23
N TYR A 645 -32.19 -1.59 7.38
CA TYR A 645 -31.26 -1.52 8.51
C TYR A 645 -30.12 -0.56 8.16
N PHE A 646 -29.65 0.21 9.15
CA PHE A 646 -28.51 1.12 9.00
C PHE A 646 -27.86 1.39 10.34
N GLN A 647 -26.61 1.84 10.33
CA GLN A 647 -25.89 2.21 11.55
C GLN A 647 -25.75 3.73 11.64
N ASP A 648 -26.01 4.30 12.83
CA ASP A 648 -25.62 5.68 13.13
C ASP A 648 -24.20 5.67 13.75
N PHE A 649 -23.23 6.23 13.03
CA PHE A 649 -21.83 6.27 13.47
C PHE A 649 -21.51 7.44 14.40
N VAL A 650 -22.39 8.43 14.50
CA VAL A 650 -22.20 9.66 15.25
C VAL A 650 -22.85 9.59 16.64
N GLU A 651 -24.00 8.94 16.72
CA GLU A 651 -24.74 8.81 17.97
C GLU A 651 -23.98 7.96 18.99
N ALA A 652 -24.05 8.34 20.27
CA ALA A 652 -23.44 7.60 21.36
C ALA A 652 -23.96 6.15 21.41
N GLY A 653 -23.05 5.17 21.53
CA GLY A 653 -23.38 3.75 21.43
C GLY A 653 -23.51 3.24 20.01
N LYS A 654 -23.32 4.08 18.98
CA LYS A 654 -23.33 3.71 17.55
C LYS A 654 -24.47 2.74 17.20
N PRO A 655 -25.74 3.10 17.44
CA PRO A 655 -26.86 2.18 17.34
C PRO A 655 -27.08 1.70 15.89
N ILE A 656 -27.56 0.47 15.79
CA ILE A 656 -28.14 -0.07 14.57
C ILE A 656 -29.65 0.18 14.63
N TYR A 657 -30.15 0.89 13.63
CA TYR A 657 -31.55 1.16 13.43
C TYR A 657 -32.14 0.26 12.35
N ARG A 658 -33.45 0.10 12.37
CA ARG A 658 -34.25 -0.31 11.21
C ARG A 658 -35.40 0.66 11.03
N VAL A 659 -35.81 0.86 9.79
CA VAL A 659 -36.93 1.70 9.43
C VAL A 659 -37.81 0.99 8.39
N MET A 660 -39.13 1.02 8.58
CA MET A 660 -40.06 0.40 7.63
C MET A 660 -40.17 1.26 6.38
N ALA A 661 -40.02 0.65 5.21
CA ALA A 661 -40.27 1.29 3.90
C ALA A 661 -41.74 1.09 3.46
N PRO A 662 -42.32 2.05 2.71
CA PRO A 662 -41.75 3.34 2.31
C PRO A 662 -41.83 4.44 3.37
N ALA A 663 -42.48 4.20 4.49
CA ALA A 663 -42.63 5.17 5.56
C ALA A 663 -42.71 4.46 6.93
N GLY A 664 -41.89 4.85 7.86
CA GLY A 664 -41.87 4.31 9.22
C GLY A 664 -41.06 5.22 10.14
N LYS A 665 -41.12 4.94 11.44
CA LYS A 665 -40.22 5.55 12.40
C LYS A 665 -39.02 4.62 12.58
N PRO A 666 -37.80 5.15 12.68
CA PRO A 666 -36.65 4.35 13.01
C PRO A 666 -36.78 3.70 14.39
N GLU A 667 -36.42 2.43 14.48
CA GLU A 667 -36.42 1.63 15.71
C GLU A 667 -34.98 1.15 15.97
N VAL A 668 -34.47 1.30 17.18
CA VAL A 668 -33.16 0.76 17.58
C VAL A 668 -33.28 -0.76 17.66
N VAL A 669 -32.42 -1.43 16.91
CA VAL A 669 -32.30 -2.90 16.89
C VAL A 669 -31.23 -3.35 17.86
N ALA A 670 -30.07 -2.69 17.86
CA ALA A 670 -28.94 -3.00 18.72
C ALA A 670 -28.09 -1.75 18.99
N THR A 671 -27.33 -1.79 20.10
CA THR A 671 -26.35 -0.74 20.42
C THR A 671 -24.99 -1.38 20.67
N MET A 672 -23.91 -0.71 20.25
CA MET A 672 -22.54 -1.24 20.35
C MET A 672 -21.98 -1.16 21.78
N ASP A 673 -22.54 -0.33 22.65
CA ASP A 673 -22.18 -0.23 24.06
C ASP A 673 -22.38 -1.54 24.83
N LYS A 674 -23.19 -2.46 24.30
CA LYS A 674 -23.43 -3.81 24.87
C LYS A 674 -22.34 -4.82 24.53
N LEU A 675 -21.38 -4.45 23.70
CA LEU A 675 -20.25 -5.31 23.29
C LEU A 675 -19.11 -5.36 24.33
N HIS A 676 -19.36 -4.99 25.59
CA HIS A 676 -18.37 -4.99 26.66
C HIS A 676 -17.80 -6.38 26.98
N PRO A 677 -16.49 -6.49 27.28
CA PRO A 677 -15.49 -5.43 27.55
C PRO A 677 -14.50 -5.18 26.40
N ILE A 678 -14.90 -5.34 25.15
CA ILE A 678 -14.00 -5.17 24.04
C ILE A 678 -13.74 -3.67 23.88
N VAL A 679 -12.49 -3.25 24.09
CA VAL A 679 -11.98 -1.91 23.77
C VAL A 679 -11.81 -1.81 22.26
N ALA A 680 -12.90 -1.98 21.54
CA ALA A 680 -12.88 -1.84 20.08
C ALA A 680 -13.04 -0.36 19.72
N THR A 681 -12.25 0.09 18.79
CA THR A 681 -12.33 1.47 18.34
C THR A 681 -13.27 1.66 17.18
N ASP A 682 -13.62 0.57 16.50
CA ASP A 682 -14.50 0.63 15.35
C ASP A 682 -15.45 -0.58 15.27
N TYR A 683 -16.71 -0.27 14.96
CA TYR A 683 -17.79 -1.23 14.75
C TYR A 683 -18.52 -0.86 13.48
N ARG A 684 -18.69 -1.80 12.58
CA ARG A 684 -19.36 -1.56 11.32
C ARG A 684 -20.43 -2.63 11.05
N LEU A 685 -21.64 -2.19 10.74
CA LEU A 685 -22.69 -3.05 10.19
C LEU A 685 -22.27 -3.46 8.76
N ILE A 686 -22.13 -4.76 8.52
CA ILE A 686 -21.68 -5.27 7.22
C ILE A 686 -22.78 -6.00 6.44
N GLY A 687 -23.89 -6.31 7.09
CA GLY A 687 -25.02 -7.00 6.47
C GLY A 687 -25.94 -7.68 7.47
N LEU A 688 -26.75 -8.57 6.96
CA LEU A 688 -27.67 -9.39 7.77
C LEU A 688 -27.37 -10.87 7.55
N ALA A 689 -27.45 -11.64 8.63
CA ALA A 689 -27.48 -13.10 8.60
C ALA A 689 -28.90 -13.60 8.30
N PRO A 690 -29.08 -14.90 8.01
CA PRO A 690 -30.40 -15.49 7.88
C PRO A 690 -31.29 -15.17 9.10
N GLY A 691 -32.53 -14.77 8.84
CA GLY A 691 -33.46 -14.28 9.86
C GLY A 691 -33.34 -12.78 10.15
N ASP A 692 -32.69 -12.02 9.26
CA ASP A 692 -32.48 -10.58 9.35
C ASP A 692 -31.72 -10.12 10.60
N LEU A 693 -30.78 -10.94 11.06
CA LEU A 693 -29.96 -10.64 12.24
C LEU A 693 -28.72 -9.81 11.83
N PRO A 694 -28.52 -8.60 12.38
CA PRO A 694 -27.38 -7.77 12.05
C PRO A 694 -26.04 -8.47 12.28
N ILE A 695 -25.13 -8.37 11.30
CA ILE A 695 -23.73 -8.78 11.41
C ILE A 695 -22.89 -7.52 11.49
N VAL A 696 -22.00 -7.50 12.48
CA VAL A 696 -21.03 -6.41 12.64
C VAL A 696 -19.62 -6.95 12.60
N THR A 697 -18.73 -6.23 11.93
CA THR A 697 -17.31 -6.38 12.13
C THR A 697 -16.86 -5.51 13.28
N VAL A 698 -16.01 -6.07 14.14
CA VAL A 698 -15.37 -5.37 15.24
C VAL A 698 -13.89 -5.30 14.91
N ARG A 699 -13.35 -4.11 14.82
CA ARG A 699 -11.94 -3.84 14.58
C ARG A 699 -11.31 -3.35 15.89
N THR A 700 -10.30 -4.06 16.34
CA THR A 700 -9.57 -3.71 17.56
C THR A 700 -8.11 -3.45 17.21
N PRO A 701 -7.75 -2.23 16.80
CA PRO A 701 -6.38 -1.87 16.62
C PRO A 701 -5.70 -1.72 17.97
N THR A 702 -4.51 -2.29 18.08
CA THR A 702 -3.60 -2.06 19.20
C THR A 702 -2.38 -1.35 18.65
N ALA A 703 -2.15 -0.12 19.06
CA ALA A 703 -1.06 0.68 18.56
C ALA A 703 -0.23 1.25 19.70
N ASN A 704 1.08 1.19 19.53
CA ASN A 704 2.06 1.66 20.50
C ASN A 704 3.17 2.44 19.79
N LEU A 705 3.90 3.23 20.58
CA LEU A 705 5.11 3.92 20.13
C LEU A 705 6.32 3.01 20.30
N TYR A 706 7.18 3.05 19.30
CA TYR A 706 8.43 2.30 19.22
C TYR A 706 9.59 3.26 18.93
N GLU A 707 10.80 2.82 19.23
CA GLU A 707 12.03 3.54 18.89
C GLU A 707 13.09 2.63 18.29
N VAL A 708 13.98 3.24 17.53
CA VAL A 708 15.22 2.65 17.05
C VAL A 708 16.33 3.70 17.10
N ASP A 709 17.54 3.32 17.51
CA ASP A 709 18.73 4.18 17.37
C ASP A 709 19.50 3.75 16.12
N LEU A 710 19.59 4.63 15.13
CA LEU A 710 20.34 4.37 13.90
C LEU A 710 21.88 4.31 14.13
N LYS A 711 22.38 4.57 15.34
CA LYS A 711 23.78 4.38 15.72
C LYS A 711 24.11 2.94 16.06
N ASP A 712 23.15 2.14 16.49
CA ASP A 712 23.31 0.75 16.90
C ASP A 712 23.43 -0.20 15.68
N ARG A 713 24.42 0.05 14.83
CA ARG A 713 24.64 -0.62 13.55
C ARG A 713 25.60 -1.79 13.65
#